data_a2834886c1bd6751b7fcbc5b9e24c74d
#
_entry.id   a2834886c1bd6751b7fcbc5b9e24c74d
#
_cell.length_a   1.000
_cell.length_b   1.000
_cell.length_c   1.000
_cell.angle_alpha   90.00
_cell.angle_beta   90.00
_cell.angle_gamma   90.00
#
_symmetry.space_group_name_H-M   'P 1'
#
loop_
_entity.id
_entity.type
_entity.pdbx_description
1 polymer ?
#
loop_
_entity_poly.entity_id
_entity_poly.type
_entity_poly.pdbx_seq_one_letter_code
_entity_poly.pdbx_strand_id
1 'polypeptide(L)'
;MAVLLGVHVLGLLVLAVLRLVLFVAGHSMLSADSAGKAGLQSLAFLHGLWFDNVIACYILIVPLAVILLSCAIGLRSRLPLVCSVRWMQTLWGVAFAVSAANIPYFLYFFKNINSSIWNWAEYGTTTFGMLFGEASYYPPMLAFIVLLTVFIWASNRWMRRFVMPPPSSRLLVRLPALALGLACIGLCLFGIRGRRGYNPIKVSAAYYCQDPFLNQLGVNPAFNLLTSTLDDFRPENALLHLMDNAEALDRTRAYLKRQGPEDAPLQYELQPADTIKGKRNVVLIFMESMSADFMQAFGQKQCLTPFLDSLYRNSLSFANCYSAGIHTNHGLYATLYSYPALMYRNLMKGSNIPTYSGLPTALREAGYRNLFFMTHESQYDNMNAFLRTNGYDEIYAQENYPKEQVVNSFGVQDDYMYRYALKVLDRFDGKSEPFFATLLSISNHPPYVIPEHFRPKSEDEETQIVEYADWALRLFFDEARKKPWYANTVFVLIGDHGKLVGEAESVNPESYNHVPLMIHVPGGTPQIRREWALQMDVQPTLLGLLGIGARQHNFGVDLNRIKRPCAFYTADNVICARDSSRFYVYEPSTGQEHFYRDGKNADGADSIFSEMRNYLFSMIQSAQYLLQQGKTTVR
;
A
#
# COMPACT_ATOMS: atom_id res chain seq x y z
N MET A 1 28.99 -10.15 -25.99
CA MET A 1 27.77 -10.69 -25.35
C MET A 1 28.07 -11.79 -24.33
N ALA A 2 28.71 -12.94 -24.71
CA ALA A 2 28.98 -14.05 -23.77
C ALA A 2 29.78 -13.63 -22.51
N VAL A 3 30.72 -12.69 -22.64
CA VAL A 3 31.48 -12.16 -21.49
C VAL A 3 30.54 -11.43 -20.53
N LEU A 4 29.68 -10.53 -21.03
CA LEU A 4 28.76 -9.77 -20.20
C LEU A 4 27.75 -10.69 -19.51
N LEU A 5 27.19 -11.67 -20.23
CA LEU A 5 26.27 -12.65 -19.67
C LEU A 5 26.96 -13.53 -18.61
N GLY A 6 28.22 -13.92 -18.82
CA GLY A 6 28.99 -14.68 -17.81
C GLY A 6 29.20 -13.86 -16.51
N VAL A 7 29.54 -12.57 -16.63
CA VAL A 7 29.67 -11.67 -15.48
C VAL A 7 28.33 -11.46 -14.80
N HIS A 8 27.23 -11.33 -15.57
CA HIS A 8 25.86 -11.23 -15.04
C HIS A 8 25.48 -12.45 -14.18
N VAL A 9 25.69 -13.67 -14.72
CA VAL A 9 25.42 -14.92 -13.98
C VAL A 9 26.28 -15.04 -12.73
N LEU A 10 27.58 -14.71 -12.81
CA LEU A 10 28.46 -14.69 -11.63
C LEU A 10 27.94 -13.74 -10.54
N GLY A 11 27.44 -12.56 -10.94
CA GLY A 11 26.85 -11.59 -10.00
C GLY A 11 25.61 -12.15 -9.29
N LEU A 12 24.72 -12.80 -10.03
CA LEU A 12 23.52 -13.45 -9.48
C LEU A 12 23.89 -14.56 -8.47
N LEU A 13 24.93 -15.35 -8.77
CA LEU A 13 25.42 -16.38 -7.85
C LEU A 13 25.94 -15.79 -6.53
N VAL A 14 26.65 -14.66 -6.58
CA VAL A 14 27.14 -13.99 -5.36
C VAL A 14 25.97 -13.47 -4.51
N LEU A 15 24.95 -12.86 -5.13
CA LEU A 15 23.76 -12.43 -4.39
C LEU A 15 23.00 -13.62 -3.77
N ALA A 16 22.90 -14.73 -4.50
CA ALA A 16 22.29 -15.95 -3.95
C ALA A 16 23.04 -16.48 -2.73
N VAL A 17 24.38 -16.42 -2.72
CA VAL A 17 25.21 -16.80 -1.55
C VAL A 17 24.95 -15.84 -0.38
N LEU A 18 24.94 -14.52 -0.61
CA LEU A 18 24.67 -13.53 0.45
C LEU A 18 23.26 -13.73 1.04
N ARG A 19 22.27 -14.04 0.21
CA ARG A 19 20.91 -14.39 0.65
C ARG A 19 20.89 -15.65 1.50
N LEU A 20 21.66 -16.67 1.10
CA LEU A 20 21.80 -17.89 1.91
C LEU A 20 22.42 -17.60 3.27
N VAL A 21 23.44 -16.73 3.34
CA VAL A 21 24.05 -16.30 4.61
C VAL A 21 23.00 -15.61 5.49
N LEU A 22 22.19 -14.69 4.93
CA LEU A 22 21.09 -14.04 5.67
C LEU A 22 20.05 -15.06 6.15
N PHE A 23 19.68 -16.03 5.31
CA PHE A 23 18.73 -17.09 5.68
C PHE A 23 19.24 -17.93 6.86
N VAL A 24 20.51 -18.33 6.82
CA VAL A 24 21.13 -19.12 7.91
C VAL A 24 21.23 -18.29 9.19
N ALA A 25 21.70 -17.03 9.10
CA ALA A 25 21.83 -16.14 10.25
C ALA A 25 20.47 -15.76 10.88
N GLY A 26 19.43 -15.60 10.05
CA GLY A 26 18.07 -15.25 10.48
C GLY A 26 17.13 -16.44 10.68
N HIS A 27 17.63 -17.67 10.68
CA HIS A 27 16.78 -18.87 10.75
C HIS A 27 15.86 -18.90 12.00
N SER A 28 16.31 -18.36 13.12
CA SER A 28 15.51 -18.23 14.35
C SER A 28 14.33 -17.27 14.24
N MET A 29 14.29 -16.45 13.19
CA MET A 29 13.20 -15.48 12.91
C MET A 29 12.04 -16.10 12.11
N LEU A 30 12.21 -17.35 11.63
CA LEU A 30 11.13 -18.09 10.97
C LEU A 30 9.98 -18.34 11.94
N SER A 31 8.75 -18.13 11.47
CA SER A 31 7.57 -18.56 12.22
C SER A 31 7.56 -20.08 12.38
N ALA A 32 6.98 -20.57 13.48
CA ALA A 32 6.87 -22.01 13.76
C ALA A 32 6.19 -22.77 12.60
N ASP A 33 5.21 -22.14 11.96
CA ASP A 33 4.48 -22.70 10.83
C ASP A 33 5.32 -22.81 9.55
N SER A 34 6.37 -22.04 9.41
CA SER A 34 7.23 -21.98 8.21
C SER A 34 8.54 -22.76 8.36
N ALA A 35 8.99 -22.98 9.60
CA ALA A 35 10.29 -23.61 9.89
C ALA A 35 10.44 -25.02 9.29
N GLY A 36 9.35 -25.81 9.22
CA GLY A 36 9.34 -27.15 8.63
C GLY A 36 8.98 -27.23 7.14
N LYS A 37 8.68 -26.11 6.47
CA LYS A 37 8.15 -26.09 5.10
C LYS A 37 9.22 -25.72 4.06
N ALA A 38 10.08 -26.67 3.68
CA ALA A 38 11.17 -26.45 2.72
C ALA A 38 10.70 -25.87 1.37
N GLY A 39 9.52 -26.25 0.86
CA GLY A 39 8.95 -25.69 -0.35
C GLY A 39 8.66 -24.19 -0.22
N LEU A 40 8.13 -23.75 0.92
CA LEU A 40 7.85 -22.34 1.20
C LEU A 40 9.16 -21.54 1.30
N GLN A 41 10.17 -22.09 1.97
CA GLN A 41 11.50 -21.48 2.08
C GLN A 41 12.18 -21.34 0.70
N SER A 42 12.06 -22.36 -0.17
CA SER A 42 12.62 -22.34 -1.53
C SER A 42 12.00 -21.23 -2.39
N LEU A 43 10.72 -20.93 -2.20
CA LEU A 43 10.06 -19.83 -2.92
C LEU A 43 10.68 -18.47 -2.59
N ALA A 44 11.17 -18.23 -1.36
CA ALA A 44 11.90 -17.00 -1.02
C ALA A 44 13.14 -16.80 -1.88
N PHE A 45 13.88 -17.89 -2.16
CA PHE A 45 15.05 -17.83 -3.05
C PHE A 45 14.66 -17.59 -4.51
N LEU A 46 13.55 -18.15 -4.98
CA LEU A 46 13.06 -17.88 -6.34
C LEU A 46 12.60 -16.43 -6.52
N HIS A 47 11.85 -15.89 -5.56
CA HIS A 47 11.51 -14.46 -5.55
C HIS A 47 12.78 -13.61 -5.45
N GLY A 48 13.73 -14.00 -4.60
CA GLY A 48 15.02 -13.34 -4.48
C GLY A 48 15.79 -13.29 -5.80
N LEU A 49 15.91 -14.41 -6.48
CA LEU A 49 16.55 -14.46 -7.81
C LEU A 49 15.85 -13.57 -8.83
N TRP A 50 14.51 -13.46 -8.74
CA TRP A 50 13.74 -12.56 -9.59
C TRP A 50 14.12 -11.09 -9.37
N PHE A 51 14.15 -10.62 -8.11
CA PHE A 51 14.58 -9.27 -7.77
C PHE A 51 16.07 -9.03 -8.05
N ASP A 52 16.92 -10.03 -7.81
CA ASP A 52 18.35 -9.97 -8.15
C ASP A 52 18.56 -9.74 -9.65
N ASN A 53 17.75 -10.41 -10.49
CA ASN A 53 17.80 -10.23 -11.94
C ASN A 53 17.36 -8.82 -12.36
N VAL A 54 16.45 -8.15 -11.66
CA VAL A 54 16.09 -6.74 -11.94
C VAL A 54 17.32 -5.85 -11.76
N ILE A 55 18.01 -5.95 -10.62
CA ILE A 55 19.25 -5.19 -10.37
C ILE A 55 20.34 -5.55 -11.37
N ALA A 56 20.49 -6.84 -11.67
CA ALA A 56 21.42 -7.32 -12.67
C ALA A 56 21.17 -6.71 -14.06
N CYS A 57 19.90 -6.55 -14.46
CA CYS A 57 19.51 -5.89 -15.72
C CYS A 57 19.81 -4.38 -15.70
N TYR A 58 19.61 -3.68 -14.58
CA TYR A 58 20.05 -2.29 -14.44
C TYR A 58 21.58 -2.13 -14.64
N ILE A 59 22.36 -3.05 -14.07
CA ILE A 59 23.83 -3.07 -14.22
C ILE A 59 24.23 -3.40 -15.67
N LEU A 60 23.51 -4.29 -16.33
CA LEU A 60 23.86 -4.84 -17.65
C LEU A 60 23.47 -3.94 -18.82
N ILE A 61 22.43 -3.10 -18.71
CA ILE A 61 21.86 -2.34 -19.83
C ILE A 61 22.87 -1.39 -20.47
N VAL A 62 23.67 -0.68 -19.68
CA VAL A 62 24.71 0.25 -20.16
C VAL A 62 25.83 -0.50 -20.91
N PRO A 63 26.44 -1.57 -20.34
CA PRO A 63 27.37 -2.43 -21.08
C PRO A 63 26.83 -2.98 -22.39
N LEU A 64 25.57 -3.42 -22.44
CA LEU A 64 24.95 -3.89 -23.68
C LEU A 64 24.88 -2.79 -24.72
N ALA A 65 24.43 -1.59 -24.34
CA ALA A 65 24.37 -0.44 -25.24
C ALA A 65 25.76 -0.04 -25.77
N VAL A 66 26.79 0.00 -24.91
CA VAL A 66 28.16 0.30 -25.29
C VAL A 66 28.70 -0.71 -26.30
N ILE A 67 28.49 -1.99 -26.07
CA ILE A 67 28.95 -3.05 -27.00
C ILE A 67 28.17 -3.00 -28.32
N LEU A 68 26.85 -2.76 -28.26
CA LEU A 68 26.01 -2.63 -29.46
C LEU A 68 26.47 -1.43 -30.30
N LEU A 69 26.66 -0.27 -29.71
CA LEU A 69 27.16 0.93 -30.39
C LEU A 69 28.54 0.69 -30.99
N SER A 70 29.46 0.09 -30.23
CA SER A 70 30.80 -0.26 -30.72
C SER A 70 30.77 -1.20 -31.94
N CYS A 71 29.84 -2.14 -31.95
CA CYS A 71 29.58 -3.02 -33.09
C CYS A 71 29.02 -2.25 -34.29
N ALA A 72 28.06 -1.33 -34.04
CA ALA A 72 27.42 -0.53 -35.10
C ALA A 72 28.43 0.36 -35.83
N ILE A 73 29.33 1.03 -35.13
CA ILE A 73 30.38 1.88 -35.75
C ILE A 73 31.59 1.06 -36.23
N GLY A 74 31.63 -0.25 -35.95
CA GLY A 74 32.74 -1.11 -36.38
C GLY A 74 34.06 -0.86 -35.65
N LEU A 75 34.00 -0.47 -34.37
CA LEU A 75 35.15 -0.15 -33.55
C LEU A 75 36.03 -1.39 -33.32
N ARG A 76 37.31 -1.32 -33.71
CA ARG A 76 38.28 -2.43 -33.62
C ARG A 76 39.11 -2.39 -32.32
N SER A 77 38.52 -1.98 -31.22
CA SER A 77 39.20 -1.86 -29.92
C SER A 77 38.58 -2.81 -28.91
N ARG A 78 39.39 -3.30 -27.96
CA ARG A 78 38.91 -4.04 -26.78
C ARG A 78 38.47 -3.11 -25.63
N LEU A 79 38.72 -1.83 -25.74
CA LEU A 79 38.44 -0.85 -24.69
C LEU A 79 36.94 -0.86 -24.27
N PRO A 80 35.95 -0.86 -25.20
CA PRO A 80 34.54 -0.92 -24.80
C PRO A 80 34.19 -2.14 -23.93
N LEU A 81 34.77 -3.31 -24.25
CA LEU A 81 34.53 -4.51 -23.44
C LEU A 81 35.18 -4.39 -22.06
N VAL A 82 36.43 -3.90 -21.98
CA VAL A 82 37.13 -3.71 -20.71
C VAL A 82 36.37 -2.69 -19.85
N CYS A 83 35.98 -1.56 -20.42
CA CYS A 83 35.18 -0.54 -19.71
C CYS A 83 33.84 -1.13 -19.23
N SER A 84 33.15 -1.89 -20.09
CA SER A 84 31.88 -2.56 -19.73
C SER A 84 32.05 -3.54 -18.56
N VAL A 85 33.10 -4.36 -18.57
CA VAL A 85 33.37 -5.30 -17.47
C VAL A 85 33.73 -4.52 -16.18
N ARG A 86 34.54 -3.44 -16.28
CA ARG A 86 34.85 -2.61 -15.11
C ARG A 86 33.61 -1.92 -14.53
N TRP A 87 32.75 -1.38 -15.40
CA TRP A 87 31.44 -0.85 -14.99
C TRP A 87 30.63 -1.91 -14.20
N MET A 88 30.52 -3.12 -14.78
CA MET A 88 29.82 -4.21 -14.09
C MET A 88 30.48 -4.56 -12.76
N GLN A 89 31.81 -4.68 -12.70
CA GLN A 89 32.52 -4.98 -11.45
C GLN A 89 32.27 -3.94 -10.36
N THR A 90 32.23 -2.65 -10.71
CA THR A 90 31.95 -1.56 -9.77
C THR A 90 30.52 -1.63 -9.24
N LEU A 91 29.53 -1.71 -10.13
CA LEU A 91 28.12 -1.69 -9.69
C LEU A 91 27.70 -3.00 -8.98
N TRP A 92 28.25 -4.15 -9.41
CA TRP A 92 28.09 -5.38 -8.65
C TRP A 92 28.73 -5.30 -7.27
N GLY A 93 29.90 -4.67 -7.17
CA GLY A 93 30.56 -4.42 -5.87
C GLY A 93 29.68 -3.61 -4.94
N VAL A 94 29.00 -2.56 -5.45
CA VAL A 94 28.02 -1.79 -4.67
C VAL A 94 26.84 -2.66 -4.25
N ALA A 95 26.25 -3.44 -5.17
CA ALA A 95 25.12 -4.32 -4.84
C ALA A 95 25.50 -5.38 -3.79
N PHE A 96 26.72 -5.94 -3.86
CA PHE A 96 27.24 -6.88 -2.85
C PHE A 96 27.46 -6.20 -1.50
N ALA A 97 28.03 -4.98 -1.50
CA ALA A 97 28.23 -4.21 -0.28
C ALA A 97 26.91 -3.93 0.44
N VAL A 98 25.88 -3.48 -0.29
CA VAL A 98 24.53 -3.26 0.26
C VAL A 98 23.95 -4.57 0.79
N SER A 99 24.08 -5.68 0.03
CA SER A 99 23.54 -6.99 0.45
C SER A 99 24.27 -7.57 1.66
N ALA A 100 25.58 -7.37 1.79
CA ALA A 100 26.33 -7.79 2.96
C ALA A 100 26.03 -6.92 4.19
N ALA A 101 25.96 -5.61 4.03
CA ALA A 101 25.56 -4.68 5.09
C ALA A 101 24.13 -4.91 5.56
N ASN A 102 23.27 -5.42 4.66
CA ASN A 102 21.90 -5.78 5.00
C ASN A 102 21.81 -6.92 6.02
N ILE A 103 22.81 -7.79 6.11
CA ILE A 103 22.74 -8.95 7.04
C ILE A 103 22.63 -8.47 8.50
N PRO A 104 23.61 -7.73 9.06
CA PRO A 104 23.49 -7.24 10.43
C PRO A 104 22.35 -6.21 10.59
N TYR A 105 22.09 -5.36 9.60
CA TYR A 105 20.99 -4.43 9.62
C TYR A 105 19.65 -5.15 9.78
N PHE A 106 19.42 -6.21 9.00
CA PHE A 106 18.20 -7.00 9.05
C PHE A 106 18.04 -7.73 10.39
N LEU A 107 19.11 -8.32 10.91
CA LEU A 107 19.06 -9.02 12.20
C LEU A 107 18.71 -8.09 13.36
N TYR A 108 19.01 -6.80 13.24
CA TYR A 108 18.70 -5.80 14.26
C TYR A 108 17.32 -5.16 14.05
N PHE A 109 16.99 -4.71 12.82
CA PHE A 109 15.77 -3.94 12.53
C PHE A 109 14.61 -4.77 11.97
N PHE A 110 14.85 -6.04 11.61
CA PHE A 110 13.88 -6.92 10.93
C PHE A 110 13.33 -6.34 9.60
N LYS A 111 14.12 -5.49 8.95
CA LYS A 111 13.80 -4.82 7.68
C LYS A 111 15.02 -4.80 6.78
N ASN A 112 14.81 -4.86 5.46
CA ASN A 112 15.89 -4.62 4.51
C ASN A 112 16.35 -3.16 4.57
N ILE A 113 17.64 -2.92 4.26
CA ILE A 113 18.22 -1.57 4.11
C ILE A 113 17.33 -0.74 3.17
N ASN A 114 17.02 0.48 3.57
CA ASN A 114 16.22 1.45 2.85
C ASN A 114 16.86 2.85 2.96
N SER A 115 16.17 3.85 2.42
CA SER A 115 16.64 5.24 2.37
C SER A 115 17.00 5.85 3.73
N SER A 116 16.47 5.34 4.84
CA SER A 116 16.81 5.84 6.18
C SER A 116 18.30 5.73 6.51
N ILE A 117 19.05 4.86 5.79
CA ILE A 117 20.50 4.73 5.98
C ILE A 117 21.25 6.02 5.61
N TRP A 118 20.69 6.88 4.76
CA TRP A 118 21.29 8.15 4.40
C TRP A 118 21.38 9.11 5.57
N ASN A 119 20.49 9.01 6.55
CA ASN A 119 20.56 9.79 7.79
C ASN A 119 21.81 9.46 8.61
N TRP A 120 22.35 8.23 8.46
CA TRP A 120 23.59 7.83 9.14
C TRP A 120 24.84 8.40 8.47
N ALA A 121 24.73 8.80 7.20
CA ALA A 121 25.85 9.43 6.48
C ALA A 121 26.20 10.81 7.08
N GLU A 122 25.25 11.50 7.71
CA GLU A 122 25.47 12.76 8.42
C GLU A 122 26.36 12.56 9.68
N TYR A 123 26.35 11.37 10.26
CA TYR A 123 27.13 10.99 11.45
C TYR A 123 28.31 10.07 11.09
N GLY A 124 29.02 10.37 10.00
CA GLY A 124 30.03 9.50 9.40
C GLY A 124 31.06 8.94 10.37
N THR A 125 31.63 9.78 11.26
CA THR A 125 32.60 9.33 12.27
C THR A 125 32.04 8.32 13.26
N THR A 126 30.83 8.54 13.74
CA THR A 126 30.11 7.62 14.64
C THR A 126 29.77 6.32 13.91
N THR A 127 29.28 6.39 12.70
CA THR A 127 28.92 5.23 11.87
C THR A 127 30.14 4.37 11.56
N PHE A 128 31.29 4.99 11.19
CA PHE A 128 32.54 4.27 11.01
C PHE A 128 33.05 3.65 12.32
N GLY A 129 32.95 4.36 13.43
CA GLY A 129 33.28 3.84 14.75
C GLY A 129 32.47 2.60 15.13
N MET A 130 31.17 2.58 14.84
CA MET A 130 30.29 1.42 15.07
C MET A 130 30.66 0.25 14.14
N LEU A 131 30.92 0.49 12.86
CA LEU A 131 31.26 -0.55 11.89
C LEU A 131 32.53 -1.32 12.26
N PHE A 132 33.53 -0.64 12.82
CA PHE A 132 34.80 -1.25 13.21
C PHE A 132 34.90 -1.59 14.72
N GLY A 133 33.98 -1.10 15.53
CA GLY A 133 33.93 -1.38 16.97
C GLY A 133 33.09 -2.60 17.34
N GLU A 134 32.17 -3.01 16.47
CA GLU A 134 31.22 -4.10 16.75
C GLU A 134 31.65 -5.41 16.04
N ALA A 135 32.04 -6.41 16.83
CA ALA A 135 32.56 -7.69 16.32
C ALA A 135 31.53 -8.48 15.49
N SER A 136 30.24 -8.26 15.71
CA SER A 136 29.15 -8.91 14.96
C SER A 136 29.14 -8.54 13.47
N TYR A 137 29.76 -7.42 13.08
CA TYR A 137 29.85 -6.98 11.68
C TYR A 137 31.02 -7.61 10.90
N TYR A 138 32.03 -8.19 11.59
CA TYR A 138 33.21 -8.75 10.92
C TYR A 138 32.89 -9.93 9.99
N PRO A 139 32.04 -10.93 10.35
CA PRO A 139 31.72 -12.03 9.44
C PRO A 139 31.08 -11.58 8.11
N PRO A 140 30.04 -10.70 8.08
CA PRO A 140 29.51 -10.16 6.83
C PRO A 140 30.52 -9.33 6.03
N MET A 141 31.40 -8.54 6.70
CA MET A 141 32.45 -7.77 6.03
C MET A 141 33.47 -8.70 5.37
N LEU A 142 33.92 -9.75 6.06
CA LEU A 142 34.84 -10.75 5.50
C LEU A 142 34.20 -11.49 4.33
N ALA A 143 32.94 -11.91 4.46
CA ALA A 143 32.19 -12.55 3.38
C ALA A 143 32.13 -11.63 2.14
N PHE A 144 31.85 -10.34 2.31
CA PHE A 144 31.86 -9.35 1.24
C PHE A 144 33.22 -9.27 0.54
N ILE A 145 34.32 -9.11 1.30
CA ILE A 145 35.67 -8.99 0.75
C ILE A 145 36.06 -10.25 -0.05
N VAL A 146 35.79 -11.43 0.51
CA VAL A 146 36.10 -12.71 -0.16
C VAL A 146 35.28 -12.87 -1.44
N LEU A 147 33.96 -12.66 -1.37
CA LEU A 147 33.05 -12.82 -2.51
C LEU A 147 33.36 -11.80 -3.62
N LEU A 148 33.64 -10.54 -3.27
CA LEU A 148 34.03 -9.50 -4.23
C LEU A 148 35.36 -9.85 -4.90
N THR A 149 36.36 -10.32 -4.15
CA THR A 149 37.65 -10.72 -4.68
C THR A 149 37.52 -11.90 -5.65
N VAL A 150 36.75 -12.93 -5.27
CA VAL A 150 36.45 -14.09 -6.13
C VAL A 150 35.70 -13.64 -7.39
N PHE A 151 34.73 -12.76 -7.26
CA PHE A 151 33.95 -12.23 -8.39
C PHE A 151 34.84 -11.46 -9.37
N ILE A 152 35.72 -10.56 -8.88
CA ILE A 152 36.66 -9.81 -9.72
C ILE A 152 37.66 -10.75 -10.41
N TRP A 153 38.19 -11.70 -9.68
CA TRP A 153 39.11 -12.71 -10.24
C TRP A 153 38.43 -13.55 -11.31
N ALA A 154 37.24 -14.10 -11.03
CA ALA A 154 36.49 -14.95 -11.95
C ALA A 154 36.05 -14.18 -13.22
N SER A 155 35.54 -12.96 -13.07
CA SER A 155 35.13 -12.11 -14.18
C SER A 155 36.31 -11.73 -15.09
N ASN A 156 37.48 -11.41 -14.50
CA ASN A 156 38.70 -11.13 -15.27
C ASN A 156 39.21 -12.39 -16.00
N ARG A 157 39.19 -13.57 -15.34
CA ARG A 157 39.56 -14.83 -15.96
C ARG A 157 38.58 -15.22 -17.07
N TRP A 158 37.29 -14.99 -16.88
CA TRP A 158 36.26 -15.20 -17.89
C TRP A 158 36.48 -14.31 -19.10
N MET A 159 36.69 -13.00 -18.90
CA MET A 159 36.97 -12.05 -19.97
C MET A 159 38.21 -12.45 -20.81
N ARG A 160 39.28 -12.97 -20.14
CA ARG A 160 40.52 -13.37 -20.84
C ARG A 160 40.35 -14.62 -21.72
N ARG A 161 39.34 -15.46 -21.48
CA ARG A 161 39.07 -16.66 -22.29
C ARG A 161 38.47 -16.33 -23.66
N PHE A 162 37.89 -15.16 -23.81
CA PHE A 162 37.25 -14.76 -25.07
C PHE A 162 38.19 -13.86 -25.87
N VAL A 163 38.66 -14.40 -27.01
CA VAL A 163 39.36 -13.62 -28.03
C VAL A 163 38.29 -12.99 -28.91
N MET A 164 38.21 -11.67 -28.90
CA MET A 164 37.30 -10.96 -29.83
C MET A 164 37.93 -10.89 -31.22
N PRO A 165 37.34 -11.49 -32.24
CA PRO A 165 37.73 -11.21 -33.62
C PRO A 165 37.44 -9.73 -33.92
N PRO A 166 38.27 -9.06 -34.71
CA PRO A 166 37.98 -7.69 -35.13
C PRO A 166 36.65 -7.65 -35.91
N PRO A 167 35.77 -6.67 -35.66
CA PRO A 167 34.51 -6.56 -36.36
C PRO A 167 34.76 -6.38 -37.88
N SER A 168 33.96 -7.01 -38.71
CA SER A 168 34.00 -6.87 -40.15
C SER A 168 33.80 -5.40 -40.53
N SER A 169 34.50 -4.94 -41.57
CA SER A 169 34.28 -3.61 -42.17
C SER A 169 32.92 -3.52 -42.89
N ARG A 170 32.36 -4.65 -43.33
CA ARG A 170 31.08 -4.70 -44.05
C ARG A 170 29.91 -4.65 -43.05
N LEU A 171 29.00 -3.65 -43.19
CA LEU A 171 27.83 -3.48 -42.36
C LEU A 171 26.92 -4.73 -42.39
N LEU A 172 26.68 -5.30 -43.56
CA LEU A 172 25.84 -6.49 -43.75
C LEU A 172 26.28 -7.69 -42.92
N VAL A 173 27.59 -7.85 -42.67
CA VAL A 173 28.12 -8.93 -41.81
C VAL A 173 27.86 -8.67 -40.33
N ARG A 174 27.68 -7.39 -39.95
CA ARG A 174 27.39 -6.98 -38.58
C ARG A 174 25.89 -7.02 -38.22
N LEU A 175 24.99 -7.01 -39.22
CA LEU A 175 23.54 -6.98 -38.99
C LEU A 175 23.01 -8.08 -38.05
N PRO A 176 23.41 -9.36 -38.15
CA PRO A 176 22.96 -10.39 -37.22
C PRO A 176 23.40 -10.10 -35.76
N ALA A 177 24.62 -9.58 -35.55
CA ALA A 177 25.11 -9.24 -34.22
C ALA A 177 24.39 -8.02 -33.66
N LEU A 178 24.03 -7.03 -34.51
CA LEU A 178 23.22 -5.88 -34.12
C LEU A 178 21.78 -6.31 -33.76
N ALA A 179 21.16 -7.17 -34.56
CA ALA A 179 19.83 -7.71 -34.27
C ALA A 179 19.81 -8.47 -32.93
N LEU A 180 20.81 -9.35 -32.70
CA LEU A 180 20.97 -10.05 -31.44
C LEU A 180 21.18 -9.06 -30.26
N GLY A 181 22.00 -8.01 -30.47
CA GLY A 181 22.24 -6.98 -29.46
C GLY A 181 20.97 -6.22 -29.11
N LEU A 182 20.17 -5.82 -30.07
CA LEU A 182 18.87 -5.19 -29.87
C LEU A 182 17.89 -6.13 -29.12
N ALA A 183 17.85 -7.41 -29.51
CA ALA A 183 17.03 -8.39 -28.79
C ALA A 183 17.47 -8.53 -27.33
N CYS A 184 18.78 -8.56 -27.05
CA CYS A 184 19.30 -8.60 -25.67
C CYS A 184 18.95 -7.32 -24.89
N ILE A 185 18.99 -6.14 -25.52
CA ILE A 185 18.54 -4.89 -24.88
C ILE A 185 17.04 -4.97 -24.58
N GLY A 186 16.21 -5.44 -25.51
CA GLY A 186 14.77 -5.65 -25.30
C GLY A 186 14.48 -6.60 -24.13
N LEU A 187 15.19 -7.74 -24.05
CA LEU A 187 15.10 -8.67 -22.94
C LEU A 187 15.58 -8.04 -21.61
N CYS A 188 16.62 -7.22 -21.66
CA CYS A 188 17.13 -6.52 -20.49
C CYS A 188 16.14 -5.47 -19.97
N LEU A 189 15.50 -4.70 -20.85
CA LEU A 189 14.43 -3.76 -20.50
C LEU A 189 13.23 -4.49 -19.90
N PHE A 190 12.87 -5.64 -20.46
CA PHE A 190 11.84 -6.50 -19.86
C PHE A 190 12.26 -7.03 -18.49
N GLY A 191 13.54 -7.39 -18.32
CA GLY A 191 14.13 -7.79 -17.04
C GLY A 191 14.10 -6.67 -15.99
N ILE A 192 14.38 -5.42 -16.41
CA ILE A 192 14.23 -4.22 -15.55
C ILE A 192 12.79 -4.02 -15.11
N ARG A 193 11.82 -4.16 -16.05
CA ARG A 193 10.39 -4.11 -15.70
C ARG A 193 9.99 -5.21 -14.71
N GLY A 194 10.63 -6.38 -14.80
CA GLY A 194 10.52 -7.50 -13.89
C GLY A 194 9.30 -8.40 -14.09
N ARG A 195 8.23 -7.94 -14.78
CA ARG A 195 6.98 -8.71 -14.93
C ARG A 195 6.17 -8.29 -16.16
N ARG A 196 5.16 -9.13 -16.54
CA ARG A 196 4.26 -8.88 -17.68
C ARG A 196 3.05 -8.01 -17.35
N GLY A 197 2.70 -7.82 -16.07
CA GLY A 197 1.54 -7.05 -15.64
C GLY A 197 1.59 -5.56 -16.00
N TYR A 198 0.52 -4.82 -15.73
CA TYR A 198 0.42 -3.38 -16.03
C TYR A 198 1.48 -2.55 -15.31
N ASN A 199 1.77 -2.88 -14.07
CA ASN A 199 2.78 -2.19 -13.28
C ASN A 199 4.14 -2.89 -13.33
N PRO A 200 5.27 -2.16 -13.22
CA PRO A 200 6.58 -2.76 -12.95
C PRO A 200 6.57 -3.56 -11.65
N ILE A 201 7.57 -4.42 -11.48
CA ILE A 201 7.72 -5.17 -10.24
C ILE A 201 7.86 -4.21 -9.04
N LYS A 202 7.15 -4.52 -7.97
CA LYS A 202 7.23 -3.83 -6.66
C LYS A 202 7.58 -4.83 -5.57
N VAL A 203 7.94 -4.33 -4.39
CA VAL A 203 8.25 -5.16 -3.21
C VAL A 203 7.15 -6.17 -2.91
N SER A 204 5.88 -5.80 -3.17
CA SER A 204 4.72 -6.71 -3.06
C SER A 204 4.87 -8.06 -3.78
N ALA A 205 5.67 -8.13 -4.84
CA ALA A 205 5.88 -9.38 -5.57
C ALA A 205 6.60 -10.46 -4.73
N ALA A 206 7.32 -10.06 -3.68
CA ALA A 206 7.98 -10.97 -2.76
C ALA A 206 7.08 -11.44 -1.59
N TYR A 207 5.89 -10.83 -1.43
CA TYR A 207 4.97 -11.14 -0.34
C TYR A 207 4.01 -12.26 -0.75
N TYR A 208 4.47 -13.50 -0.67
CA TYR A 208 3.74 -14.70 -1.12
C TYR A 208 3.19 -15.56 0.04
N CYS A 209 3.60 -15.29 1.28
CA CYS A 209 3.18 -16.05 2.47
C CYS A 209 2.96 -15.13 3.69
N GLN A 210 2.59 -15.75 4.81
CA GLN A 210 2.39 -15.00 6.07
C GLN A 210 3.66 -14.81 6.90
N ASP A 211 4.75 -15.49 6.53
CA ASP A 211 6.01 -15.35 7.22
C ASP A 211 6.74 -14.07 6.79
N PRO A 212 6.87 -13.08 7.69
CA PRO A 212 7.49 -11.80 7.33
C PRO A 212 8.97 -11.94 6.97
N PHE A 213 9.69 -12.89 7.60
CA PHE A 213 11.10 -13.13 7.29
C PHE A 213 11.28 -13.65 5.87
N LEU A 214 10.49 -14.65 5.45
CA LEU A 214 10.55 -15.21 4.10
C LEU A 214 10.16 -14.19 3.03
N ASN A 215 9.14 -13.36 3.28
CA ASN A 215 8.75 -12.29 2.37
C ASN A 215 9.88 -11.27 2.19
N GLN A 216 10.51 -10.82 3.27
CA GLN A 216 11.63 -9.89 3.23
C GLN A 216 12.89 -10.51 2.61
N LEU A 217 13.17 -11.79 2.88
CA LEU A 217 14.27 -12.55 2.26
C LEU A 217 14.13 -12.61 0.73
N GLY A 218 12.90 -12.62 0.23
CA GLY A 218 12.59 -12.58 -1.21
C GLY A 218 12.86 -11.24 -1.89
N VAL A 219 13.14 -10.17 -1.15
CA VAL A 219 13.48 -8.86 -1.70
C VAL A 219 15.00 -8.70 -1.84
N ASN A 220 15.46 -8.09 -2.93
CA ASN A 220 16.87 -7.72 -3.05
C ASN A 220 17.14 -6.41 -2.28
N PRO A 221 18.14 -6.36 -1.36
CA PRO A 221 18.43 -5.16 -0.57
C PRO A 221 18.82 -3.93 -1.39
N ALA A 222 19.58 -4.11 -2.49
CA ALA A 222 19.94 -2.99 -3.36
C ALA A 222 18.71 -2.45 -4.13
N PHE A 223 17.78 -3.33 -4.52
CA PHE A 223 16.49 -2.90 -5.09
C PHE A 223 15.68 -2.10 -4.06
N ASN A 224 15.61 -2.58 -2.82
CA ASN A 224 14.89 -1.90 -1.74
C ASN A 224 15.48 -0.51 -1.45
N LEU A 225 16.80 -0.42 -1.34
CA LEU A 225 17.49 0.86 -1.14
C LEU A 225 17.27 1.83 -2.31
N LEU A 226 17.41 1.36 -3.55
CA LEU A 226 17.22 2.19 -4.75
C LEU A 226 15.80 2.73 -4.81
N THR A 227 14.79 1.86 -4.66
CA THR A 227 13.38 2.26 -4.78
C THR A 227 12.93 3.15 -3.64
N SER A 228 13.35 2.89 -2.40
CA SER A 228 13.02 3.75 -1.25
C SER A 228 13.68 5.14 -1.38
N THR A 229 14.94 5.20 -1.85
CA THR A 229 15.61 6.48 -2.10
C THR A 229 14.89 7.28 -3.19
N LEU A 230 14.48 6.64 -4.30
CA LEU A 230 13.71 7.30 -5.34
C LEU A 230 12.33 7.76 -4.85
N ASP A 231 11.70 7.00 -3.97
CA ASP A 231 10.41 7.37 -3.37
C ASP A 231 10.53 8.64 -2.51
N ASP A 232 11.64 8.84 -1.79
CA ASP A 232 11.87 10.05 -0.97
C ASP A 232 12.01 11.33 -1.81
N PHE A 233 12.45 11.21 -3.07
CA PHE A 233 12.54 12.36 -3.99
C PHE A 233 11.23 12.70 -4.68
N ARG A 234 10.15 11.96 -4.44
CA ARG A 234 8.85 12.25 -5.05
C ARG A 234 8.20 13.48 -4.41
N PRO A 235 7.66 14.41 -5.22
CA PRO A 235 6.96 15.58 -4.69
C PRO A 235 5.80 15.22 -3.74
N GLU A 236 5.14 14.08 -4.00
CA GLU A 236 4.03 13.59 -3.18
C GLU A 236 4.42 13.25 -1.73
N ASN A 237 5.72 13.06 -1.49
CA ASN A 237 6.25 12.75 -0.16
C ASN A 237 6.82 14.00 0.54
N ALA A 238 6.64 15.20 -0.04
CA ALA A 238 7.05 16.44 0.59
C ALA A 238 6.36 16.64 1.95
N LEU A 239 7.13 17.18 2.90
CA LEU A 239 6.66 17.38 4.26
C LEU A 239 5.90 18.71 4.37
N LEU A 240 4.78 18.69 5.09
CA LEU A 240 4.04 19.88 5.46
C LEU A 240 4.62 20.48 6.75
N HIS A 241 4.64 21.81 6.83
CA HIS A 241 4.98 22.56 8.03
C HIS A 241 3.78 23.43 8.42
N LEU A 242 2.83 22.83 9.16
CA LEU A 242 1.60 23.51 9.55
C LEU A 242 1.72 24.17 10.93
N MET A 243 2.45 23.52 11.85
CA MET A 243 2.74 24.02 13.19
C MET A 243 3.93 23.25 13.80
N ASP A 244 4.38 23.63 14.99
CA ASP A 244 5.40 22.88 15.74
C ASP A 244 4.93 21.46 16.05
N ASN A 245 5.83 20.47 15.92
CA ASN A 245 5.50 19.06 16.09
C ASN A 245 5.05 18.72 17.52
N ALA A 246 5.69 19.30 18.55
CA ALA A 246 5.34 19.05 19.94
C ALA A 246 3.98 19.67 20.26
N GLU A 247 3.76 20.92 19.84
CA GLU A 247 2.47 21.59 19.98
C GLU A 247 1.36 20.82 19.27
N ALA A 248 1.59 20.37 18.04
CA ALA A 248 0.62 19.58 17.27
C ALA A 248 0.24 18.31 18.02
N LEU A 249 1.22 17.59 18.54
CA LEU A 249 0.99 16.33 19.25
C LEU A 249 0.22 16.56 20.56
N ASP A 250 0.57 17.59 21.34
CA ASP A 250 -0.12 17.92 22.58
C ASP A 250 -1.59 18.30 22.32
N ARG A 251 -1.87 19.12 21.30
CA ARG A 251 -3.23 19.45 20.88
C ARG A 251 -4.01 18.22 20.41
N THR A 252 -3.38 17.37 19.60
CA THR A 252 -3.98 16.11 19.11
C THR A 252 -4.34 15.19 20.28
N ARG A 253 -3.44 15.03 21.26
CA ARG A 253 -3.70 14.26 22.49
C ARG A 253 -4.90 14.81 23.26
N ALA A 254 -4.99 16.13 23.39
CA ALA A 254 -6.12 16.78 24.06
C ALA A 254 -7.45 16.55 23.33
N TYR A 255 -7.49 16.75 22.00
CA TYR A 255 -8.69 16.55 21.19
C TYR A 255 -9.17 15.09 21.21
N LEU A 256 -8.24 14.13 21.13
CA LEU A 256 -8.56 12.71 21.11
C LEU A 256 -8.67 12.10 22.53
N LYS A 257 -8.41 12.88 23.59
CA LYS A 257 -8.37 12.42 25.00
C LYS A 257 -7.39 11.27 25.18
N ARG A 258 -6.15 11.40 24.68
CA ARG A 258 -5.10 10.38 24.72
C ARG A 258 -4.03 10.76 25.76
N GLN A 259 -3.49 9.73 26.45
CA GLN A 259 -2.42 9.87 27.44
C GLN A 259 -1.40 8.72 27.29
N GLY A 260 -1.06 8.37 26.06
CA GLY A 260 -0.09 7.32 25.77
C GLY A 260 1.34 7.70 26.19
N PRO A 261 2.24 6.70 26.30
CA PRO A 261 3.66 6.92 26.59
C PRO A 261 4.37 7.64 25.44
N GLU A 262 5.61 8.08 25.63
CA GLU A 262 6.37 8.87 24.67
C GLU A 262 6.62 8.14 23.33
N ASP A 263 6.81 6.84 23.38
CA ASP A 263 7.01 5.99 22.20
C ASP A 263 5.70 5.63 21.46
N ALA A 264 4.55 5.77 22.14
CA ALA A 264 3.22 5.58 21.58
C ALA A 264 2.22 6.64 22.10
N PRO A 265 2.41 7.94 21.73
CA PRO A 265 1.73 9.06 22.41
C PRO A 265 0.21 9.10 22.20
N LEU A 266 -0.33 8.47 21.17
CA LEU A 266 -1.77 8.34 20.92
C LEU A 266 -2.35 7.00 21.40
N GLN A 267 -1.57 6.21 22.16
CA GLN A 267 -2.04 4.92 22.66
C GLN A 267 -3.23 5.06 23.62
N TYR A 268 -4.16 4.13 23.47
CA TYR A 268 -5.33 4.00 24.34
C TYR A 268 -5.84 2.57 24.39
N GLU A 269 -6.56 2.25 25.44
CA GLU A 269 -7.31 1.01 25.56
C GLU A 269 -8.76 1.25 25.11
N LEU A 270 -9.16 0.60 24.03
CA LEU A 270 -10.54 0.62 23.58
C LEU A 270 -11.39 -0.24 24.52
N GLN A 271 -12.36 0.39 25.16
CA GLN A 271 -13.28 -0.29 26.06
C GLN A 271 -14.48 -0.82 25.26
N PRO A 272 -14.83 -2.11 25.38
CA PRO A 272 -16.00 -2.66 24.70
C PRO A 272 -17.28 -1.95 25.10
N ALA A 273 -18.18 -1.77 24.14
CA ALA A 273 -19.52 -1.21 24.35
C ALA A 273 -20.57 -2.30 24.61
N ASP A 274 -20.26 -3.55 24.26
CA ASP A 274 -21.07 -4.77 24.45
C ASP A 274 -22.51 -4.68 23.91
N THR A 275 -22.66 -4.04 22.73
CA THR A 275 -23.97 -3.82 22.09
C THR A 275 -24.37 -4.95 21.14
N ILE A 276 -23.40 -5.64 20.52
CA ILE A 276 -23.63 -6.78 19.64
C ILE A 276 -23.18 -8.05 20.36
N LYS A 277 -24.13 -8.85 20.81
CA LYS A 277 -23.83 -10.07 21.57
C LYS A 277 -23.26 -11.19 20.69
N GLY A 278 -22.29 -11.90 21.28
CA GLY A 278 -21.65 -13.06 20.67
C GLY A 278 -20.56 -12.72 19.65
N LYS A 279 -19.74 -13.71 19.31
CA LYS A 279 -18.66 -13.57 18.35
C LYS A 279 -19.23 -13.55 16.93
N ARG A 280 -19.21 -12.41 16.27
CA ARG A 280 -19.81 -12.18 14.95
C ARG A 280 -18.75 -12.18 13.85
N ASN A 281 -19.07 -12.69 12.67
CA ASN A 281 -18.31 -12.41 11.47
C ASN A 281 -18.43 -10.92 11.09
N VAL A 282 -17.47 -10.43 10.33
CA VAL A 282 -17.47 -9.06 9.80
C VAL A 282 -17.24 -9.09 8.30
N VAL A 283 -18.07 -8.38 7.55
CA VAL A 283 -17.88 -8.09 6.13
C VAL A 283 -17.82 -6.57 5.98
N LEU A 284 -16.66 -6.05 5.55
CA LEU A 284 -16.45 -4.63 5.25
C LEU A 284 -16.38 -4.46 3.73
N ILE A 285 -17.27 -3.64 3.17
CA ILE A 285 -17.34 -3.36 1.74
C ILE A 285 -16.95 -1.91 1.49
N PHE A 286 -15.85 -1.71 0.79
CA PHE A 286 -15.48 -0.43 0.22
C PHE A 286 -16.16 -0.27 -1.14
N MET A 287 -16.90 0.82 -1.29
CA MET A 287 -17.60 1.16 -2.51
C MET A 287 -16.79 2.21 -3.26
N GLU A 288 -16.22 1.83 -4.40
CA GLU A 288 -15.37 2.68 -5.23
C GLU A 288 -16.08 3.98 -5.62
N SER A 289 -15.45 5.12 -5.30
CA SER A 289 -15.88 6.48 -5.69
C SER A 289 -17.35 6.78 -5.35
N MET A 290 -17.89 6.16 -4.29
CA MET A 290 -19.30 6.27 -3.92
C MET A 290 -19.55 7.52 -3.07
N SER A 291 -19.88 8.64 -3.71
CA SER A 291 -20.37 9.83 -3.02
C SER A 291 -21.74 9.57 -2.41
N ALA A 292 -22.00 10.18 -1.25
CA ALA A 292 -23.33 10.23 -0.65
C ALA A 292 -24.36 10.89 -1.60
N ASP A 293 -23.93 11.85 -2.41
CA ASP A 293 -24.78 12.60 -3.34
C ASP A 293 -25.36 11.77 -4.50
N PHE A 294 -24.93 10.51 -4.66
CA PHE A 294 -25.60 9.54 -5.55
C PHE A 294 -26.85 8.91 -4.95
N MET A 295 -27.08 9.06 -3.64
CA MET A 295 -28.18 8.40 -2.93
C MET A 295 -29.36 9.36 -2.72
N GLN A 296 -30.59 8.84 -2.89
CA GLN A 296 -31.80 9.62 -2.62
C GLN A 296 -31.91 10.02 -1.14
N ALA A 297 -31.33 9.25 -0.24
CA ALA A 297 -31.24 9.57 1.18
C ALA A 297 -30.52 10.88 1.46
N PHE A 298 -29.66 11.35 0.56
CA PHE A 298 -28.90 12.59 0.64
C PHE A 298 -29.33 13.65 -0.40
N GLY A 299 -30.46 13.44 -1.07
CA GLY A 299 -31.07 14.45 -1.94
C GLY A 299 -30.94 14.20 -3.44
N GLN A 300 -30.35 13.08 -3.87
CA GLN A 300 -30.34 12.69 -5.28
C GLN A 300 -31.77 12.53 -5.82
N LYS A 301 -32.05 13.19 -6.94
CA LYS A 301 -33.38 13.13 -7.57
C LYS A 301 -33.62 11.85 -8.36
N GLN A 302 -32.58 11.32 -8.96
CA GLN A 302 -32.60 10.07 -9.71
C GLN A 302 -32.53 8.87 -8.76
N CYS A 303 -33.20 7.77 -9.11
CA CYS A 303 -33.17 6.54 -8.33
C CYS A 303 -31.99 5.65 -8.78
N LEU A 304 -30.77 6.09 -8.49
CA LEU A 304 -29.54 5.41 -8.91
C LEU A 304 -29.17 4.24 -7.99
N THR A 305 -29.45 4.38 -6.69
CA THR A 305 -28.97 3.46 -5.65
C THR A 305 -30.10 2.92 -4.76
N PRO A 306 -31.18 2.31 -5.36
CA PRO A 306 -32.35 1.89 -4.59
C PRO A 306 -32.04 0.85 -3.50
N PHE A 307 -31.06 -0.03 -3.71
CA PHE A 307 -30.64 -0.99 -2.70
C PHE A 307 -29.90 -0.31 -1.54
N LEU A 308 -28.93 0.53 -1.82
CA LEU A 308 -28.18 1.28 -0.79
C LEU A 308 -29.10 2.20 -0.01
N ASP A 309 -30.03 2.90 -0.66
CA ASP A 309 -31.03 3.74 0.00
C ASP A 309 -31.93 2.95 0.95
N SER A 310 -32.31 1.74 0.56
CA SER A 310 -33.06 0.83 1.42
C SER A 310 -32.20 0.36 2.61
N LEU A 311 -30.96 -0.05 2.34
CA LEU A 311 -30.04 -0.52 3.37
C LEU A 311 -29.70 0.58 4.37
N TYR A 312 -29.50 1.82 3.91
CA TYR A 312 -29.24 3.00 4.73
C TYR A 312 -30.36 3.23 5.75
N ARG A 313 -31.62 3.14 5.31
CA ARG A 313 -32.79 3.27 6.21
C ARG A 313 -32.97 2.13 7.18
N ASN A 314 -32.41 0.95 6.89
CA ASN A 314 -32.55 -0.27 7.69
C ASN A 314 -31.25 -0.68 8.42
N SER A 315 -30.35 0.25 8.68
CA SER A 315 -29.07 0.01 9.34
C SER A 315 -28.77 1.08 10.40
N LEU A 316 -27.69 0.87 11.17
CA LEU A 316 -27.05 1.96 11.89
C LEU A 316 -26.25 2.77 10.85
N SER A 317 -26.74 3.95 10.50
CA SER A 317 -26.23 4.76 9.41
C SER A 317 -25.79 6.13 9.89
N PHE A 318 -24.84 6.77 9.17
CA PHE A 318 -24.28 8.06 9.53
C PHE A 318 -24.57 9.06 8.42
N ALA A 319 -25.21 10.19 8.78
CA ALA A 319 -25.59 11.21 7.83
C ALA A 319 -24.43 12.12 7.42
N ASN A 320 -23.41 12.25 8.27
CA ASN A 320 -22.29 13.17 8.07
C ASN A 320 -20.97 12.41 8.17
N CYS A 321 -20.76 11.45 7.24
CA CYS A 321 -19.50 10.69 7.17
C CYS A 321 -18.61 11.21 6.05
N TYR A 322 -17.34 11.46 6.36
CA TYR A 322 -16.37 11.99 5.40
C TYR A 322 -15.17 11.07 5.22
N SER A 323 -14.74 10.90 3.98
CA SER A 323 -13.50 10.20 3.64
C SER A 323 -12.28 11.00 4.07
N ALA A 324 -11.20 10.33 4.38
CA ALA A 324 -9.94 10.97 4.79
C ALA A 324 -9.27 11.72 3.65
N GLY A 325 -9.49 11.28 2.41
CA GLY A 325 -8.97 11.88 1.18
C GLY A 325 -9.77 11.42 -0.03
N ILE A 326 -9.26 11.70 -1.22
CA ILE A 326 -9.96 11.49 -2.51
C ILE A 326 -9.37 10.33 -3.33
N HIS A 327 -8.65 9.42 -2.71
CA HIS A 327 -8.06 8.23 -3.34
C HIS A 327 -8.38 6.97 -2.55
N THR A 328 -8.54 5.85 -3.24
CA THR A 328 -8.85 4.52 -2.65
C THR A 328 -7.89 4.15 -1.52
N ASN A 329 -6.58 4.39 -1.71
CA ASN A 329 -5.59 4.10 -0.67
C ASN A 329 -5.83 4.91 0.61
N HIS A 330 -6.28 6.18 0.51
CA HIS A 330 -6.63 7.03 1.65
C HIS A 330 -7.79 6.44 2.45
N GLY A 331 -8.86 6.06 1.75
CA GLY A 331 -10.03 5.41 2.36
C GLY A 331 -9.69 4.09 3.04
N LEU A 332 -8.84 3.27 2.40
CA LEU A 332 -8.42 1.98 2.94
C LEU A 332 -7.68 2.11 4.26
N TYR A 333 -6.57 2.88 4.29
CA TYR A 333 -5.80 2.94 5.54
C TYR A 333 -6.49 3.80 6.62
N ALA A 334 -7.30 4.77 6.24
CA ALA A 334 -8.10 5.52 7.21
C ALA A 334 -9.15 4.63 7.88
N THR A 335 -9.90 3.86 7.12
CA THR A 335 -10.94 2.97 7.66
C THR A 335 -10.36 1.81 8.47
N LEU A 336 -9.30 1.18 7.95
CA LEU A 336 -8.73 -0.04 8.53
C LEU A 336 -7.79 0.25 9.72
N TYR A 337 -7.07 1.39 9.67
CA TYR A 337 -6.01 1.69 10.65
C TYR A 337 -6.21 3.04 11.35
N SER A 338 -7.32 3.73 11.10
CA SER A 338 -7.66 5.03 11.74
C SER A 338 -6.56 6.08 11.60
N TYR A 339 -5.93 6.15 10.41
CA TYR A 339 -4.85 7.08 10.14
C TYR A 339 -5.28 8.13 9.09
N PRO A 340 -5.04 9.45 9.30
CA PRO A 340 -5.48 10.47 8.37
C PRO A 340 -4.68 10.42 7.05
N ALA A 341 -5.30 10.87 5.97
CA ALA A 341 -4.61 11.07 4.71
C ALA A 341 -3.64 12.26 4.80
N LEU A 342 -2.51 12.15 4.12
CA LEU A 342 -1.49 13.18 4.03
C LEU A 342 -1.42 13.72 2.59
N MET A 343 -2.46 14.44 2.19
CA MET A 343 -2.67 14.92 0.82
C MET A 343 -2.57 13.75 -0.19
N TYR A 344 -1.84 13.88 -1.28
CA TYR A 344 -1.66 12.79 -2.27
C TYR A 344 -0.62 11.74 -1.88
N ARG A 345 -0.04 11.80 -0.68
CA ARG A 345 0.91 10.78 -0.24
C ARG A 345 0.22 9.42 -0.03
N ASN A 346 0.60 8.43 -0.80
CA ASN A 346 0.11 7.07 -0.63
C ASN A 346 1.00 6.30 0.37
N LEU A 347 0.51 6.11 1.60
CA LEU A 347 1.24 5.44 2.69
C LEU A 347 1.46 3.94 2.45
N MET A 348 0.76 3.33 1.49
CA MET A 348 0.95 1.92 1.12
C MET A 348 2.08 1.73 0.11
N LYS A 349 2.40 2.79 -0.67
CA LYS A 349 3.21 2.79 -1.89
C LYS A 349 4.67 2.97 -1.58
N GLY A 350 5.34 2.29 -0.86
CA GLY A 350 6.77 2.46 -0.58
C GLY A 350 7.47 1.13 -0.37
N SER A 351 8.78 1.14 -0.49
CA SER A 351 9.62 0.01 -0.13
C SER A 351 9.71 -0.17 1.39
N ASN A 352 9.52 0.91 2.14
CA ASN A 352 9.41 0.89 3.58
C ASN A 352 7.92 0.92 3.98
N ILE A 353 7.38 -0.25 4.30
CA ILE A 353 5.97 -0.41 4.65
C ILE A 353 5.80 -0.12 6.14
N PRO A 354 5.03 0.92 6.52
CA PRO A 354 4.76 1.20 7.91
C PRO A 354 3.83 0.14 8.51
N THR A 355 3.99 -0.13 9.80
CA THR A 355 3.10 -0.99 10.58
C THR A 355 2.12 -0.13 11.37
N TYR A 356 0.86 -0.56 11.41
CA TYR A 356 -0.22 0.12 12.11
C TYR A 356 -0.95 -0.80 13.07
N SER A 357 -1.46 -0.25 14.17
CA SER A 357 -2.53 -0.87 14.93
C SER A 357 -3.88 -0.49 14.32
N GLY A 358 -4.74 -1.46 14.09
CA GLY A 358 -6.01 -1.19 13.42
C GLY A 358 -7.01 -2.35 13.49
N LEU A 359 -8.05 -2.28 12.69
CA LEU A 359 -9.12 -3.28 12.66
C LEU A 359 -8.60 -4.69 12.36
N PRO A 360 -7.77 -4.92 11.30
CA PRO A 360 -7.31 -6.27 10.99
C PRO A 360 -6.41 -6.85 12.09
N THR A 361 -5.53 -6.04 12.69
CA THR A 361 -4.64 -6.51 13.76
C THR A 361 -5.43 -6.88 15.01
N ALA A 362 -6.37 -6.03 15.43
CA ALA A 362 -7.22 -6.29 16.60
C ALA A 362 -8.13 -7.52 16.41
N LEU A 363 -8.72 -7.68 15.22
CA LEU A 363 -9.55 -8.84 14.92
C LEU A 363 -8.73 -10.14 14.86
N ARG A 364 -7.49 -10.10 14.33
CA ARG A 364 -6.60 -11.26 14.35
C ARG A 364 -6.25 -11.67 15.79
N GLU A 365 -5.93 -10.72 16.67
CA GLU A 365 -5.70 -10.98 18.09
C GLU A 365 -6.94 -11.56 18.79
N ALA A 366 -8.14 -11.18 18.34
CA ALA A 366 -9.41 -11.75 18.78
C ALA A 366 -9.74 -13.12 18.15
N GLY A 367 -8.84 -13.66 17.33
CA GLY A 367 -8.95 -14.99 16.69
C GLY A 367 -9.83 -15.02 15.45
N TYR A 368 -9.88 -13.93 14.70
CA TYR A 368 -10.51 -13.88 13.38
C TYR A 368 -9.53 -14.28 12.29
N ARG A 369 -10.06 -14.90 11.22
CA ARG A 369 -9.36 -15.08 9.95
C ARG A 369 -9.64 -13.88 9.05
N ASN A 370 -8.60 -13.14 8.67
CA ASN A 370 -8.73 -11.91 7.92
C ASN A 370 -8.50 -12.15 6.42
N LEU A 371 -9.51 -11.83 5.60
CA LEU A 371 -9.49 -12.02 4.15
C LEU A 371 -9.69 -10.68 3.45
N PHE A 372 -8.96 -10.45 2.37
CA PHE A 372 -9.13 -9.27 1.52
C PHE A 372 -9.44 -9.70 0.08
N PHE A 373 -10.46 -9.10 -0.53
CA PHE A 373 -10.87 -9.33 -1.92
C PHE A 373 -10.77 -8.03 -2.68
N MET A 374 -10.09 -8.04 -3.82
CA MET A 374 -9.98 -6.92 -4.73
C MET A 374 -10.14 -7.40 -6.18
N THR A 375 -10.56 -6.53 -7.07
CA THR A 375 -10.82 -6.86 -8.46
C THR A 375 -9.54 -6.89 -9.29
N HIS A 376 -8.60 -5.99 -9.00
CA HIS A 376 -7.36 -5.74 -9.75
C HIS A 376 -6.18 -6.58 -9.24
N GLU A 377 -5.00 -6.37 -9.86
CA GLU A 377 -3.75 -7.02 -9.45
C GLU A 377 -3.37 -6.67 -8.02
N SER A 378 -2.94 -7.67 -7.24
CA SER A 378 -2.55 -7.52 -5.84
C SER A 378 -1.39 -6.54 -5.60
N GLN A 379 -0.56 -6.30 -6.61
CA GLN A 379 0.55 -5.35 -6.56
C GLN A 379 0.14 -3.89 -6.83
N TYR A 380 -1.09 -3.66 -7.28
CA TYR A 380 -1.59 -2.30 -7.43
C TYR A 380 -1.45 -1.56 -6.10
N ASP A 381 -0.90 -0.34 -6.15
CA ASP A 381 -0.62 0.50 -4.96
C ASP A 381 0.17 -0.20 -3.83
N ASN A 382 0.88 -1.29 -4.14
CA ASN A 382 1.61 -2.10 -3.16
C ASN A 382 0.70 -2.77 -2.11
N MET A 383 -0.60 -2.94 -2.41
CA MET A 383 -1.62 -3.41 -1.45
C MET A 383 -1.27 -4.76 -0.84
N ASN A 384 -0.79 -5.73 -1.63
CA ASN A 384 -0.47 -7.06 -1.11
C ASN A 384 0.55 -7.01 0.03
N ALA A 385 1.64 -6.26 -0.14
CA ALA A 385 2.67 -6.13 0.89
C ALA A 385 2.15 -5.36 2.10
N PHE A 386 1.42 -4.25 1.88
CA PHE A 386 0.86 -3.44 2.95
C PHE A 386 -0.15 -4.23 3.80
N LEU A 387 -1.10 -4.89 3.17
CA LEU A 387 -2.17 -5.64 3.85
C LEU A 387 -1.61 -6.84 4.64
N ARG A 388 -0.67 -7.61 4.05
CA ARG A 388 -0.02 -8.74 4.77
C ARG A 388 0.79 -8.27 5.97
N THR A 389 1.53 -7.17 5.83
CA THR A 389 2.28 -6.57 6.93
C THR A 389 1.34 -6.10 8.06
N ASN A 390 0.14 -5.67 7.71
CA ASN A 390 -0.80 -5.02 8.61
C ASN A 390 -2.05 -5.86 8.94
N GLY A 391 -1.93 -7.20 8.94
CA GLY A 391 -2.89 -8.06 9.63
C GLY A 391 -3.79 -8.92 8.75
N TYR A 392 -3.68 -8.89 7.42
CA TYR A 392 -4.46 -9.79 6.56
C TYR A 392 -3.77 -11.14 6.35
N ASP A 393 -4.55 -12.21 6.45
CA ASP A 393 -4.08 -13.59 6.30
C ASP A 393 -4.15 -14.06 4.84
N GLU A 394 -5.21 -13.71 4.13
CA GLU A 394 -5.44 -14.14 2.76
C GLU A 394 -5.85 -12.95 1.90
N ILE A 395 -5.30 -12.87 0.70
CA ILE A 395 -5.59 -11.83 -0.28
C ILE A 395 -5.98 -12.51 -1.57
N TYR A 396 -7.18 -12.18 -2.05
CA TYR A 396 -7.74 -12.62 -3.32
C TYR A 396 -7.81 -11.43 -4.26
N ALA A 397 -7.15 -11.56 -5.40
CA ALA A 397 -6.96 -10.51 -6.38
C ALA A 397 -7.09 -11.07 -7.79
N GLN A 398 -6.85 -10.25 -8.81
CA GLN A 398 -6.96 -10.64 -10.22
C GLN A 398 -6.21 -11.95 -10.54
N GLU A 399 -5.10 -12.22 -9.86
CA GLU A 399 -4.31 -13.43 -10.04
C GLU A 399 -5.04 -14.73 -9.65
N ASN A 400 -6.09 -14.62 -8.85
CA ASN A 400 -6.91 -15.75 -8.40
C ASN A 400 -8.13 -16.00 -9.30
N TYR A 401 -8.43 -15.08 -10.23
CA TYR A 401 -9.60 -15.15 -11.10
C TYR A 401 -9.25 -15.70 -12.49
N PRO A 402 -10.18 -16.37 -13.19
CA PRO A 402 -10.00 -16.78 -14.57
C PRO A 402 -9.73 -15.55 -15.45
N LYS A 403 -8.79 -15.68 -16.40
CA LYS A 403 -8.38 -14.57 -17.28
C LYS A 403 -9.52 -14.02 -18.11
N GLU A 404 -10.48 -14.85 -18.45
CA GLU A 404 -11.68 -14.54 -19.24
C GLU A 404 -12.63 -13.58 -18.51
N GLN A 405 -12.49 -13.46 -17.18
CA GLN A 405 -13.28 -12.56 -16.36
C GLN A 405 -12.64 -11.17 -16.20
N VAL A 406 -11.39 -11.02 -16.60
CA VAL A 406 -10.67 -9.75 -16.54
C VAL A 406 -11.10 -8.86 -17.70
N VAL A 407 -11.74 -7.73 -17.39
CA VAL A 407 -12.35 -6.83 -18.39
C VAL A 407 -11.43 -5.69 -18.81
N ASN A 408 -10.55 -5.22 -17.92
CA ASN A 408 -9.60 -4.14 -18.19
C ASN A 408 -8.42 -4.19 -17.19
N SER A 409 -7.62 -3.10 -17.13
CA SER A 409 -6.47 -2.98 -16.21
C SER A 409 -6.83 -2.97 -14.73
N PHE A 410 -8.11 -2.75 -14.39
CA PHE A 410 -8.65 -2.79 -13.03
C PHE A 410 -9.28 -4.14 -12.67
N GLY A 411 -9.13 -5.14 -13.53
CA GLY A 411 -9.44 -6.53 -13.23
C GLY A 411 -10.84 -6.97 -13.61
N VAL A 412 -11.51 -7.65 -12.68
CA VAL A 412 -12.84 -8.24 -12.88
C VAL A 412 -13.95 -7.28 -12.46
N GLN A 413 -15.19 -7.55 -12.91
CA GLN A 413 -16.37 -6.81 -12.48
C GLN A 413 -16.72 -7.06 -11.00
N ASP A 414 -17.39 -6.10 -10.36
CA ASP A 414 -17.77 -6.18 -8.94
C ASP A 414 -18.66 -7.39 -8.64
N ASP A 415 -19.67 -7.66 -9.48
CA ASP A 415 -20.57 -8.79 -9.29
C ASP A 415 -19.84 -10.14 -9.35
N TYR A 416 -18.78 -10.25 -10.19
CA TYR A 416 -17.92 -11.43 -10.22
C TYR A 416 -17.11 -11.57 -8.93
N MET A 417 -16.44 -10.51 -8.49
CA MET A 417 -15.67 -10.51 -7.24
C MET A 417 -16.55 -10.86 -6.04
N TYR A 418 -17.76 -10.32 -5.96
CA TYR A 418 -18.71 -10.63 -4.90
C TYR A 418 -19.13 -12.11 -4.90
N ARG A 419 -19.44 -12.70 -6.07
CA ARG A 419 -19.74 -14.14 -6.16
C ARG A 419 -18.56 -15.01 -5.74
N TYR A 420 -17.34 -14.61 -6.13
CA TYR A 420 -16.14 -15.31 -5.73
C TYR A 420 -15.92 -15.24 -4.21
N ALA A 421 -16.11 -14.08 -3.60
CA ALA A 421 -16.00 -13.88 -2.17
C ALA A 421 -17.02 -14.77 -1.42
N LEU A 422 -18.29 -14.81 -1.84
CA LEU A 422 -19.30 -15.69 -1.26
C LEU A 422 -18.86 -17.16 -1.27
N LYS A 423 -18.31 -17.64 -2.40
CA LYS A 423 -17.81 -19.02 -2.51
C LYS A 423 -16.65 -19.30 -1.54
N VAL A 424 -15.75 -18.34 -1.35
CA VAL A 424 -14.64 -18.48 -0.39
C VAL A 424 -15.16 -18.48 1.04
N LEU A 425 -16.12 -17.61 1.36
CA LEU A 425 -16.69 -17.50 2.70
C LEU A 425 -17.53 -18.74 3.10
N ASP A 426 -18.05 -19.50 2.16
CA ASP A 426 -18.77 -20.77 2.44
C ASP A 426 -17.91 -21.78 3.21
N ARG A 427 -16.58 -21.69 3.15
CA ARG A 427 -15.68 -22.56 3.92
C ARG A 427 -15.73 -22.34 5.44
N PHE A 428 -16.34 -21.24 5.89
CA PHE A 428 -16.52 -20.92 7.31
C PHE A 428 -17.86 -21.42 7.87
N ASP A 429 -18.72 -22.01 7.02
CA ASP A 429 -19.98 -22.60 7.46
C ASP A 429 -19.71 -23.67 8.52
N GLY A 430 -20.41 -23.54 9.67
CA GLY A 430 -20.30 -24.48 10.78
C GLY A 430 -18.98 -24.41 11.56
N LYS A 431 -18.07 -23.49 11.25
CA LYS A 431 -16.83 -23.31 11.99
C LYS A 431 -17.01 -22.35 13.17
N SER A 432 -16.23 -22.58 14.24
CA SER A 432 -16.16 -21.68 15.40
C SER A 432 -15.25 -20.48 15.17
N GLU A 433 -14.33 -20.55 14.19
CA GLU A 433 -13.45 -19.47 13.80
C GLU A 433 -14.24 -18.40 13.03
N PRO A 434 -14.36 -17.16 13.54
CA PRO A 434 -14.99 -16.10 12.79
C PRO A 434 -14.10 -15.56 11.69
N PHE A 435 -14.70 -14.99 10.66
CA PHE A 435 -13.95 -14.29 9.61
C PHE A 435 -14.17 -12.78 9.63
N PHE A 436 -13.15 -12.08 9.18
CA PHE A 436 -13.22 -10.68 8.75
C PHE A 436 -12.90 -10.63 7.26
N ALA A 437 -13.88 -10.30 6.44
CA ALA A 437 -13.73 -10.18 5.00
C ALA A 437 -13.85 -8.72 4.58
N THR A 438 -12.84 -8.21 3.88
CA THR A 438 -12.86 -6.89 3.26
C THR A 438 -13.01 -7.07 1.75
N LEU A 439 -14.00 -6.40 1.15
CA LEU A 439 -14.30 -6.42 -0.28
C LEU A 439 -14.11 -5.01 -0.83
N LEU A 440 -13.21 -4.84 -1.80
CA LEU A 440 -12.93 -3.58 -2.48
C LEU A 440 -13.48 -3.62 -3.89
N SER A 441 -14.56 -2.87 -4.15
CA SER A 441 -15.15 -2.73 -5.49
C SER A 441 -14.33 -1.78 -6.37
N ILE A 442 -14.62 -1.71 -7.66
CA ILE A 442 -13.88 -0.89 -8.63
C ILE A 442 -14.77 -0.32 -9.73
N SER A 443 -16.00 -0.79 -9.89
CA SER A 443 -16.77 -0.51 -11.11
C SER A 443 -16.99 0.97 -11.38
N ASN A 444 -17.13 1.80 -10.35
CA ASN A 444 -17.31 3.25 -10.49
C ASN A 444 -15.99 4.02 -10.75
N HIS A 445 -14.91 3.32 -11.16
CA HIS A 445 -13.64 3.90 -11.58
C HIS A 445 -13.52 3.93 -13.12
N PRO A 446 -13.18 5.07 -13.77
CA PRO A 446 -12.94 5.12 -15.21
C PRO A 446 -11.72 4.28 -15.64
N PRO A 447 -11.71 3.67 -16.84
CA PRO A 447 -12.79 3.64 -17.83
C PRO A 447 -13.93 2.73 -17.39
N TYR A 448 -15.17 3.24 -17.51
CA TYR A 448 -16.35 2.47 -17.11
C TYR A 448 -16.61 1.29 -18.04
N VAL A 449 -17.00 0.16 -17.48
CA VAL A 449 -17.40 -1.02 -18.25
C VAL A 449 -18.75 -1.51 -17.73
N ILE A 450 -19.80 -1.16 -18.46
CA ILE A 450 -21.15 -1.64 -18.15
C ILE A 450 -21.29 -3.06 -18.68
N PRO A 451 -21.52 -4.08 -17.83
CA PRO A 451 -21.63 -5.46 -18.30
C PRO A 451 -22.87 -5.67 -19.18
N GLU A 452 -22.75 -6.48 -20.22
CA GLU A 452 -23.87 -6.77 -21.14
C GLU A 452 -25.08 -7.39 -20.48
N HIS A 453 -24.91 -8.09 -19.36
CA HIS A 453 -25.99 -8.72 -18.61
C HIS A 453 -26.73 -7.75 -17.68
N PHE A 454 -26.24 -6.53 -17.50
CA PHE A 454 -26.93 -5.46 -16.77
C PHE A 454 -27.69 -4.54 -17.73
N ARG A 455 -28.82 -4.02 -17.29
CA ARG A 455 -29.64 -3.08 -18.07
C ARG A 455 -29.85 -1.82 -17.24
N PRO A 456 -29.06 -0.75 -17.49
CA PRO A 456 -29.22 0.52 -16.80
C PRO A 456 -30.53 1.20 -17.20
N LYS A 457 -30.99 2.11 -16.34
CA LYS A 457 -32.19 2.92 -16.57
C LYS A 457 -31.85 4.34 -17.01
N SER A 458 -30.71 4.87 -16.52
CA SER A 458 -30.20 6.18 -16.91
C SER A 458 -29.52 6.15 -18.28
N GLU A 459 -29.39 7.32 -18.91
CA GLU A 459 -28.77 7.46 -20.24
C GLU A 459 -27.27 7.71 -20.17
N ASP A 460 -26.81 8.34 -19.08
CA ASP A 460 -25.42 8.74 -18.89
C ASP A 460 -24.58 7.62 -18.29
N GLU A 461 -23.41 7.36 -18.87
CA GLU A 461 -22.50 6.28 -18.49
C GLU A 461 -22.03 6.38 -17.03
N GLU A 462 -21.82 7.60 -16.53
CA GLU A 462 -21.41 7.82 -15.14
C GLU A 462 -22.49 7.43 -14.13
N THR A 463 -23.77 7.63 -14.48
CA THR A 463 -24.88 7.22 -13.64
C THR A 463 -25.22 5.74 -13.84
N GLN A 464 -25.06 5.20 -15.05
CA GLN A 464 -25.24 3.78 -15.36
C GLN A 464 -24.30 2.88 -14.53
N ILE A 465 -23.04 3.31 -14.36
CA ILE A 465 -22.08 2.53 -13.58
C ILE A 465 -22.42 2.53 -12.08
N VAL A 466 -22.99 3.61 -11.56
CA VAL A 466 -23.49 3.68 -10.18
C VAL A 466 -24.69 2.76 -9.99
N GLU A 467 -25.65 2.74 -10.94
CA GLU A 467 -26.77 1.78 -10.94
C GLU A 467 -26.26 0.34 -10.96
N TYR A 468 -25.22 0.06 -11.76
CA TYR A 468 -24.62 -1.27 -11.79
C TYR A 468 -23.96 -1.64 -10.45
N ALA A 469 -23.22 -0.73 -9.82
CA ALA A 469 -22.58 -0.97 -8.53
C ALA A 469 -23.63 -1.29 -7.44
N ASP A 470 -24.73 -0.55 -7.39
CA ASP A 470 -25.86 -0.82 -6.48
C ASP A 470 -26.52 -2.17 -6.76
N TRP A 471 -26.72 -2.51 -8.04
CA TRP A 471 -27.28 -3.79 -8.45
C TRP A 471 -26.36 -4.97 -8.07
N ALA A 472 -25.06 -4.84 -8.25
CA ALA A 472 -24.09 -5.86 -7.88
C ALA A 472 -24.08 -6.11 -6.36
N LEU A 473 -24.14 -5.03 -5.56
CA LEU A 473 -24.30 -5.13 -4.11
C LEU A 473 -25.61 -5.82 -3.72
N ARG A 474 -26.71 -5.49 -4.36
CA ARG A 474 -27.99 -6.16 -4.12
C ARG A 474 -27.88 -7.66 -4.36
N LEU A 475 -27.27 -8.09 -5.47
CA LEU A 475 -27.06 -9.51 -5.75
C LEU A 475 -26.21 -10.19 -4.67
N PHE A 476 -25.16 -9.54 -4.22
CA PHE A 476 -24.33 -10.05 -3.12
C PHE A 476 -25.18 -10.31 -1.87
N PHE A 477 -25.98 -9.35 -1.45
CA PHE A 477 -26.84 -9.49 -0.26
C PHE A 477 -27.95 -10.54 -0.45
N ASP A 478 -28.54 -10.63 -1.65
CA ASP A 478 -29.57 -11.63 -1.96
C ASP A 478 -29.02 -13.06 -1.85
N GLU A 479 -27.77 -13.28 -2.27
CA GLU A 479 -27.11 -14.57 -2.12
C GLU A 479 -26.56 -14.79 -0.68
N ALA A 480 -26.01 -13.75 -0.05
CA ALA A 480 -25.52 -13.84 1.32
C ALA A 480 -26.64 -14.22 2.31
N ARG A 481 -27.86 -13.68 2.14
CA ARG A 481 -29.02 -14.00 2.99
C ARG A 481 -29.36 -15.50 3.01
N LYS A 482 -28.97 -16.25 1.98
CA LYS A 482 -29.19 -17.70 1.89
C LYS A 482 -28.13 -18.51 2.65
N LYS A 483 -27.06 -17.86 3.12
CA LYS A 483 -25.92 -18.52 3.75
C LYS A 483 -26.12 -18.66 5.26
N PRO A 484 -25.71 -19.80 5.86
CA PRO A 484 -25.83 -20.03 7.31
C PRO A 484 -25.14 -18.96 8.16
N TRP A 485 -24.02 -18.42 7.68
CA TRP A 485 -23.24 -17.42 8.39
C TRP A 485 -23.87 -16.01 8.36
N TYR A 486 -24.85 -15.72 7.49
CA TYR A 486 -25.41 -14.38 7.30
C TYR A 486 -25.97 -13.78 8.59
N ALA A 487 -26.80 -14.52 9.32
CA ALA A 487 -27.45 -14.05 10.56
C ALA A 487 -26.42 -13.73 11.66
N ASN A 488 -25.22 -14.33 11.60
CA ASN A 488 -24.12 -14.09 12.53
C ASN A 488 -23.05 -13.13 11.98
N THR A 489 -23.42 -12.24 11.04
CA THR A 489 -22.46 -11.33 10.38
C THR A 489 -22.87 -9.87 10.56
N VAL A 490 -21.89 -9.02 10.82
CA VAL A 490 -22.01 -7.56 10.76
C VAL A 490 -21.47 -7.10 9.42
N PHE A 491 -22.27 -6.37 8.66
CA PHE A 491 -21.89 -5.80 7.37
C PHE A 491 -21.63 -4.30 7.54
N VAL A 492 -20.46 -3.85 7.14
CA VAL A 492 -20.08 -2.43 7.11
C VAL A 492 -19.91 -2.02 5.64
N LEU A 493 -20.64 -1.01 5.21
CA LEU A 493 -20.52 -0.47 3.85
C LEU A 493 -20.07 1.00 3.97
N ILE A 494 -19.05 1.37 3.20
CA ILE A 494 -18.50 2.72 3.20
C ILE A 494 -17.96 3.07 1.81
N GLY A 495 -18.17 4.31 1.36
CA GLY A 495 -17.44 4.83 0.19
C GLY A 495 -15.95 4.96 0.54
N ASP A 496 -15.06 4.49 -0.34
CA ASP A 496 -13.62 4.69 -0.16
C ASP A 496 -13.23 6.17 -0.30
N HIS A 497 -13.86 6.87 -1.21
CA HIS A 497 -13.97 8.32 -1.39
C HIS A 497 -15.18 8.61 -2.27
N GLY A 498 -15.47 9.90 -2.51
CA GLY A 498 -16.47 10.29 -3.47
C GLY A 498 -15.85 10.76 -4.79
N LYS A 499 -16.68 11.30 -5.67
CA LYS A 499 -16.29 12.04 -6.88
C LYS A 499 -17.21 13.24 -7.07
N LEU A 500 -16.91 14.12 -8.01
CA LEU A 500 -17.78 15.25 -8.29
C LEU A 500 -19.18 14.77 -8.72
N VAL A 501 -20.19 15.25 -8.02
CA VAL A 501 -21.61 15.05 -8.36
C VAL A 501 -22.27 16.42 -8.43
N GLY A 502 -22.79 16.78 -9.60
CA GLY A 502 -23.34 18.10 -9.84
C GLY A 502 -22.27 19.18 -10.12
N GLU A 503 -22.55 20.41 -9.73
CA GLU A 503 -21.65 21.55 -9.93
C GLU A 503 -20.68 21.71 -8.74
N ALA A 504 -19.46 22.22 -9.03
CA ALA A 504 -18.47 22.49 -8.01
C ALA A 504 -18.82 23.78 -7.25
N GLU A 505 -19.23 23.65 -5.99
CA GLU A 505 -19.63 24.76 -5.12
C GLU A 505 -18.48 25.42 -4.36
N SER A 506 -17.31 24.81 -4.38
CA SER A 506 -16.12 25.27 -3.66
C SER A 506 -14.84 24.78 -4.30
N VAL A 507 -13.68 25.21 -3.82
CA VAL A 507 -12.37 24.72 -4.27
C VAL A 507 -12.14 23.22 -3.99
N ASN A 508 -12.88 22.66 -3.05
CA ASN A 508 -12.99 21.21 -2.84
C ASN A 508 -14.46 20.83 -2.62
N PRO A 509 -15.19 20.46 -3.68
CA PRO A 509 -16.59 20.08 -3.61
C PRO A 509 -16.86 19.00 -2.56
N GLU A 510 -17.97 19.16 -1.84
CA GLU A 510 -18.33 18.26 -0.73
C GLU A 510 -18.47 16.81 -1.19
N SER A 511 -19.00 16.61 -2.39
CA SER A 511 -19.24 15.29 -2.99
C SER A 511 -17.97 14.43 -3.14
N TYR A 512 -16.78 15.02 -3.13
CA TYR A 512 -15.51 14.26 -3.15
C TYR A 512 -15.22 13.52 -1.84
N ASN A 513 -15.70 14.06 -0.71
CA ASN A 513 -15.37 13.50 0.60
C ASN A 513 -16.60 13.05 1.40
N HIS A 514 -17.81 13.52 1.09
CA HIS A 514 -19.03 13.04 1.74
C HIS A 514 -19.39 11.66 1.20
N VAL A 515 -19.30 10.65 2.05
CA VAL A 515 -19.48 9.23 1.68
C VAL A 515 -20.53 8.55 2.57
N PRO A 516 -21.32 7.61 2.03
CA PRO A 516 -22.23 6.82 2.85
C PRO A 516 -21.46 5.90 3.80
N LEU A 517 -21.93 5.79 5.04
CA LEU A 517 -21.49 4.81 6.03
C LEU A 517 -22.70 4.12 6.66
N MET A 518 -22.73 2.79 6.58
CA MET A 518 -23.78 1.94 7.13
C MET A 518 -23.17 0.74 7.87
N ILE A 519 -23.67 0.45 9.05
CA ILE A 519 -23.37 -0.78 9.80
C ILE A 519 -24.67 -1.58 9.90
N HIS A 520 -24.79 -2.60 9.07
CA HIS A 520 -25.96 -3.45 9.00
C HIS A 520 -25.76 -4.73 9.82
N VAL A 521 -26.63 -4.91 10.80
CA VAL A 521 -26.72 -6.14 11.61
C VAL A 521 -28.05 -6.80 11.29
N PRO A 522 -28.10 -8.03 10.77
CA PRO A 522 -29.34 -8.73 10.52
C PRO A 522 -30.20 -8.81 11.80
N GLY A 523 -31.44 -8.29 11.73
CA GLY A 523 -32.34 -8.19 12.89
C GLY A 523 -32.00 -7.06 13.87
N GLY A 524 -31.02 -6.22 13.59
CA GLY A 524 -30.67 -5.05 14.39
C GLY A 524 -31.70 -3.91 14.24
N THR A 525 -31.68 -2.98 15.21
CA THR A 525 -32.55 -1.79 15.18
C THR A 525 -31.95 -0.70 14.31
N PRO A 526 -32.65 -0.20 13.29
CA PRO A 526 -32.18 0.90 12.46
C PRO A 526 -32.04 2.20 13.24
N GLN A 527 -30.98 2.97 12.95
CA GLN A 527 -30.76 4.28 13.52
C GLN A 527 -29.96 5.15 12.53
N ILE A 528 -30.38 6.37 12.31
CA ILE A 528 -29.61 7.37 11.55
C ILE A 528 -29.00 8.37 12.52
N ARG A 529 -27.69 8.40 12.57
CA ARG A 529 -26.88 9.29 13.41
C ARG A 529 -26.44 10.51 12.59
N ARG A 530 -26.42 11.67 13.25
CA ARG A 530 -26.11 12.96 12.61
C ARG A 530 -24.81 13.59 13.12
N GLU A 531 -24.08 12.92 14.00
CA GLU A 531 -22.76 13.35 14.43
C GLU A 531 -21.74 13.24 13.31
N TRP A 532 -20.69 14.05 13.38
CA TRP A 532 -19.55 13.96 12.48
C TRP A 532 -18.86 12.60 12.63
N ALA A 533 -18.72 11.91 11.53
CA ALA A 533 -18.01 10.65 11.40
C ALA A 533 -16.93 10.78 10.33
N LEU A 534 -15.78 10.21 10.59
CA LEU A 534 -14.70 10.07 9.62
C LEU A 534 -14.44 8.59 9.36
N GLN A 535 -13.89 8.27 8.23
CA GLN A 535 -13.45 6.88 7.95
C GLN A 535 -12.57 6.32 9.06
N MET A 536 -11.73 7.16 9.68
CA MET A 536 -10.89 6.80 10.82
C MET A 536 -11.67 6.32 12.05
N ASP A 537 -12.95 6.64 12.16
CA ASP A 537 -13.78 6.29 13.33
C ASP A 537 -14.46 4.93 13.18
N VAL A 538 -14.45 4.38 11.96
CA VAL A 538 -15.09 3.07 11.69
C VAL A 538 -14.46 1.97 12.52
N GLN A 539 -13.14 1.88 12.55
CA GLN A 539 -12.41 0.84 13.28
C GLN A 539 -12.72 0.85 14.78
N PRO A 540 -12.53 1.93 15.55
CA PRO A 540 -12.81 1.91 16.99
C PRO A 540 -14.31 1.79 17.30
N THR A 541 -15.18 2.36 16.47
CA THR A 541 -16.64 2.24 16.64
C THR A 541 -17.11 0.80 16.44
N LEU A 542 -16.60 0.14 15.39
CA LEU A 542 -16.95 -1.25 15.09
C LEU A 542 -16.43 -2.22 16.15
N LEU A 543 -15.17 -2.09 16.57
CA LEU A 543 -14.61 -2.92 17.65
C LEU A 543 -15.39 -2.73 18.97
N GLY A 544 -15.76 -1.48 19.29
CA GLY A 544 -16.61 -1.17 20.45
C GLY A 544 -17.97 -1.88 20.36
N LEU A 545 -18.64 -1.82 19.20
CA LEU A 545 -19.93 -2.50 18.96
C LEU A 545 -19.83 -4.03 19.07
N LEU A 546 -18.70 -4.60 18.60
CA LEU A 546 -18.44 -6.05 18.66
C LEU A 546 -18.04 -6.54 20.06
N GLY A 547 -17.89 -5.65 21.03
CA GLY A 547 -17.42 -6.01 22.37
C GLY A 547 -15.95 -6.41 22.43
N ILE A 548 -15.13 -5.99 21.46
CA ILE A 548 -13.71 -6.32 21.37
C ILE A 548 -12.88 -5.18 21.95
N GLY A 549 -12.29 -5.43 23.13
CA GLY A 549 -11.27 -4.55 23.72
C GLY A 549 -9.94 -4.71 22.97
N ALA A 550 -9.26 -3.62 22.70
CA ALA A 550 -7.98 -3.65 22.00
C ALA A 550 -7.11 -2.45 22.40
N ARG A 551 -5.80 -2.69 22.51
CA ARG A 551 -4.84 -1.60 22.62
C ARG A 551 -4.59 -1.01 21.24
N GLN A 552 -4.76 0.30 21.11
CA GLN A 552 -4.69 1.00 19.82
C GLN A 552 -3.76 2.22 19.93
N HIS A 553 -3.14 2.59 18.81
CA HIS A 553 -2.36 3.81 18.65
C HIS A 553 -2.68 4.44 17.31
N ASN A 554 -3.68 5.31 17.25
CA ASN A 554 -4.19 5.93 16.04
C ASN A 554 -5.07 7.16 16.30
N PHE A 555 -5.66 7.74 15.27
CA PHE A 555 -6.44 8.97 15.29
C PHE A 555 -7.97 8.75 15.37
N GLY A 556 -8.42 7.51 15.36
CA GLY A 556 -9.84 7.17 15.43
C GLY A 556 -10.45 7.39 16.80
N VAL A 557 -11.75 7.65 16.83
CA VAL A 557 -12.55 7.72 18.05
C VAL A 557 -13.75 6.78 17.96
N ASP A 558 -14.12 6.16 19.07
CA ASP A 558 -15.37 5.42 19.18
C ASP A 558 -16.53 6.43 19.24
N LEU A 559 -17.31 6.52 18.15
CA LEU A 559 -18.42 7.45 18.01
C LEU A 559 -19.54 7.20 19.02
N ASN A 560 -19.59 6.04 19.68
CA ASN A 560 -20.51 5.79 20.78
C ASN A 560 -20.13 6.54 22.07
N ARG A 561 -18.89 7.03 22.17
CA ARG A 561 -18.33 7.64 23.38
C ARG A 561 -17.80 9.06 23.18
N ILE A 562 -17.26 9.36 22.00
CA ILE A 562 -16.58 10.63 21.71
C ILE A 562 -17.18 11.24 20.46
N LYS A 563 -17.58 12.51 20.55
CA LYS A 563 -18.03 13.31 19.39
C LYS A 563 -16.85 14.11 18.86
N ARG A 564 -16.74 14.19 17.54
CA ARG A 564 -15.81 15.10 16.89
C ARG A 564 -16.35 16.52 16.84
N PRO A 565 -15.49 17.54 16.96
CA PRO A 565 -15.92 18.94 16.86
C PRO A 565 -16.37 19.30 15.42
N CYS A 566 -15.68 18.74 14.42
CA CYS A 566 -15.96 18.92 13.00
C CYS A 566 -15.36 17.75 12.20
N ALA A 567 -15.71 17.61 10.94
CA ALA A 567 -14.99 16.75 10.01
C ALA A 567 -13.68 17.41 9.58
N PHE A 568 -12.65 16.59 9.32
CA PHE A 568 -11.42 17.02 8.62
C PHE A 568 -10.97 15.96 7.65
N TYR A 569 -10.39 16.39 6.53
CA TYR A 569 -9.97 15.54 5.42
C TYR A 569 -8.99 16.27 4.51
N THR A 570 -8.45 15.56 3.54
CA THR A 570 -7.54 16.14 2.55
C THR A 570 -8.04 15.90 1.13
N ALA A 571 -7.58 16.71 0.20
CA ALA A 571 -7.53 16.39 -1.21
C ALA A 571 -6.09 16.56 -1.70
N ASP A 572 -5.83 16.45 -3.00
CA ASP A 572 -4.45 16.43 -3.50
C ASP A 572 -3.66 17.70 -3.15
N ASN A 573 -4.31 18.85 -3.21
CA ASN A 573 -3.66 20.15 -3.03
C ASN A 573 -4.10 20.91 -1.78
N VAL A 574 -5.10 20.41 -1.06
CA VAL A 574 -5.72 21.13 0.05
C VAL A 574 -5.95 20.23 1.25
N ILE A 575 -6.01 20.85 2.42
CA ILE A 575 -6.49 20.23 3.64
C ILE A 575 -7.71 21.01 4.13
N CYS A 576 -8.72 20.30 4.62
CA CYS A 576 -10.05 20.84 4.84
C CYS A 576 -10.59 20.49 6.24
N ALA A 577 -11.38 21.42 6.79
CA ALA A 577 -12.23 21.18 7.95
C ALA A 577 -13.64 21.72 7.71
N ARG A 578 -14.67 20.97 8.14
CA ARG A 578 -16.07 21.29 7.89
C ARG A 578 -16.95 21.04 9.11
N ASP A 579 -17.83 22.00 9.43
CA ASP A 579 -18.97 21.82 10.33
C ASP A 579 -20.30 22.06 9.58
N SER A 580 -21.42 22.13 10.29
CA SER A 580 -22.77 22.27 9.70
C SER A 580 -22.99 23.54 8.91
N SER A 581 -22.21 24.58 9.15
CA SER A 581 -22.38 25.91 8.53
C SER A 581 -21.09 26.48 7.96
N ARG A 582 -19.92 25.91 8.34
CA ARG A 582 -18.61 26.43 7.96
C ARG A 582 -17.81 25.39 7.22
N PHE A 583 -17.06 25.85 6.22
CA PHE A 583 -16.08 25.08 5.50
C PHE A 583 -14.79 25.88 5.38
N TYR A 584 -13.72 25.34 5.93
CA TYR A 584 -12.37 25.90 5.90
C TYR A 584 -11.49 25.06 4.99
N VAL A 585 -10.77 25.72 4.08
CA VAL A 585 -9.81 25.10 3.18
C VAL A 585 -8.47 25.82 3.25
N TYR A 586 -7.40 25.07 3.35
CA TYR A 586 -6.03 25.57 3.33
C TYR A 586 -5.23 24.92 2.19
N GLU A 587 -4.55 25.74 1.41
CA GLU A 587 -3.64 25.31 0.35
C GLU A 587 -2.18 25.40 0.81
N PRO A 588 -1.53 24.31 1.23
CA PRO A 588 -0.17 24.35 1.77
C PRO A 588 0.90 24.89 0.79
N SER A 589 0.70 24.69 -0.52
CA SER A 589 1.65 25.14 -1.55
C SER A 589 1.72 26.66 -1.72
N THR A 590 0.60 27.36 -1.47
CA THR A 590 0.45 28.82 -1.64
C THR A 590 0.30 29.55 -0.32
N GLY A 591 -0.07 28.84 0.75
CA GLY A 591 -0.46 29.44 2.03
C GLY A 591 -1.83 30.11 2.00
N GLN A 592 -2.62 29.90 0.95
CA GLN A 592 -3.97 30.50 0.84
C GLN A 592 -4.97 29.79 1.74
N GLU A 593 -5.87 30.59 2.32
CA GLU A 593 -6.99 30.15 3.14
C GLU A 593 -8.31 30.56 2.49
N HIS A 594 -9.26 29.62 2.42
CA HIS A 594 -10.61 29.88 1.93
C HIS A 594 -11.61 29.59 3.03
N PHE A 595 -12.55 30.52 3.20
CA PHE A 595 -13.57 30.46 4.23
C PHE A 595 -14.95 30.46 3.57
N TYR A 596 -15.77 29.48 3.90
CA TYR A 596 -17.16 29.43 3.42
C TYR A 596 -18.09 29.34 4.62
N ARG A 597 -19.20 30.07 4.57
CA ARG A 597 -20.28 30.02 5.55
C ARG A 597 -21.61 29.85 4.84
N ASP A 598 -22.38 28.83 5.23
CA ASP A 598 -23.65 28.47 4.61
C ASP A 598 -23.55 28.37 3.07
N GLY A 599 -22.49 27.74 2.58
CA GLY A 599 -22.20 27.53 1.15
C GLY A 599 -21.72 28.75 0.38
N LYS A 600 -21.43 29.88 1.05
CA LYS A 600 -20.96 31.12 0.43
C LYS A 600 -19.59 31.53 0.95
N ASN A 601 -18.79 32.18 0.11
CA ASN A 601 -17.53 32.78 0.53
C ASN A 601 -17.77 33.72 1.72
N ALA A 602 -16.92 33.62 2.74
CA ALA A 602 -16.95 34.48 3.92
C ALA A 602 -15.70 35.38 3.97
N ASP A 603 -15.92 36.64 4.44
CA ASP A 603 -14.84 37.63 4.57
C ASP A 603 -14.02 37.36 5.85
N GLY A 604 -13.09 36.42 5.80
CA GLY A 604 -12.11 36.15 6.85
C GLY A 604 -12.53 35.19 7.96
N ALA A 605 -11.59 34.91 8.88
CA ALA A 605 -11.74 33.95 9.95
C ALA A 605 -12.43 34.54 11.18
N ASP A 606 -13.40 33.81 11.74
CA ASP A 606 -13.86 33.99 13.11
C ASP A 606 -13.13 33.03 14.10
N SER A 607 -13.49 33.09 15.37
CA SER A 607 -12.89 32.22 16.39
C SER A 607 -13.11 30.73 16.11
N ILE A 608 -14.25 30.36 15.51
CA ILE A 608 -14.59 28.98 15.18
C ILE A 608 -13.74 28.47 14.02
N PHE A 609 -13.55 29.27 12.97
CA PHE A 609 -12.60 28.93 11.89
C PHE A 609 -11.18 28.74 12.43
N SER A 610 -10.76 29.56 13.40
CA SER A 610 -9.45 29.42 14.06
C SER A 610 -9.33 28.09 14.84
N GLU A 611 -10.40 27.67 15.52
CA GLU A 611 -10.45 26.37 16.19
C GLU A 611 -10.45 25.20 15.21
N MET A 612 -11.22 25.28 14.13
CA MET A 612 -11.24 24.29 13.06
C MET A 612 -9.85 24.13 12.41
N ARG A 613 -9.18 25.25 12.11
CA ARG A 613 -7.81 25.26 11.62
C ARG A 613 -6.85 24.59 12.59
N ASN A 614 -6.88 24.94 13.88
CA ASN A 614 -6.02 24.36 14.90
C ASN A 614 -6.26 22.85 15.03
N TYR A 615 -7.50 22.40 14.99
CA TYR A 615 -7.86 20.98 14.99
C TYR A 615 -7.27 20.26 13.78
N LEU A 616 -7.55 20.76 12.57
CA LEU A 616 -7.03 20.21 11.31
C LEU A 616 -5.50 20.13 11.29
N PHE A 617 -4.83 21.27 11.59
CA PHE A 617 -3.37 21.35 11.52
C PHE A 617 -2.71 20.42 12.52
N SER A 618 -3.23 20.32 13.75
CA SER A 618 -2.67 19.41 14.74
C SER A 618 -2.81 17.95 14.34
N MET A 619 -3.95 17.53 13.77
CA MET A 619 -4.15 16.15 13.32
C MET A 619 -3.19 15.78 12.19
N ILE A 620 -3.09 16.62 11.15
CA ILE A 620 -2.25 16.33 9.97
C ILE A 620 -0.75 16.41 10.34
N GLN A 621 -0.33 17.43 11.10
CA GLN A 621 1.08 17.57 11.53
C GLN A 621 1.51 16.42 12.43
N SER A 622 0.66 16.01 13.38
CA SER A 622 0.94 14.87 14.27
C SER A 622 1.03 13.56 13.49
N ALA A 623 0.14 13.34 12.52
CA ALA A 623 0.18 12.13 11.70
C ALA A 623 1.48 12.06 10.89
N GLN A 624 1.88 13.15 10.25
CA GLN A 624 3.14 13.23 9.52
C GLN A 624 4.35 12.99 10.44
N TYR A 625 4.38 13.64 11.61
CA TYR A 625 5.44 13.49 12.58
C TYR A 625 5.57 12.05 13.09
N LEU A 626 4.47 11.41 13.51
CA LEU A 626 4.47 10.03 13.99
C LEU A 626 4.91 9.03 12.92
N LEU A 627 4.49 9.26 11.66
CA LEU A 627 4.94 8.45 10.53
C LEU A 627 6.45 8.54 10.32
N GLN A 628 7.02 9.75 10.38
CA GLN A 628 8.46 9.99 10.24
C GLN A 628 9.26 9.32 11.36
N GLN A 629 8.73 9.35 12.59
CA GLN A 629 9.38 8.73 13.75
C GLN A 629 9.18 7.20 13.82
N GLY A 630 8.43 6.60 12.87
CA GLY A 630 8.07 5.18 12.91
C GLY A 630 7.19 4.81 14.10
N LYS A 631 6.47 5.79 14.67
CA LYS A 631 5.58 5.65 15.83
C LYS A 631 4.12 5.55 15.35
N THR A 632 3.79 4.51 14.59
CA THR A 632 2.46 4.32 13.99
C THR A 632 1.71 3.10 14.51
N THR A 633 2.29 2.37 15.46
CA THR A 633 1.68 1.18 16.07
C THR A 633 1.94 1.14 17.59
N VAL A 634 1.20 0.31 18.30
CA VAL A 634 1.47 -0.04 19.70
C VAL A 634 2.75 -0.89 19.79
N ARG A 635 3.46 -0.81 20.91
CA ARG A 635 4.61 -1.66 21.24
C ARG A 635 4.30 -2.57 22.40
#